data_4858c792ba6cc9dcc84452df98a51faf
#
_entry.id   4858c792ba6cc9dcc84452df98a51faf
#
_cell.length_a   1.000
_cell.length_b   1.000
_cell.length_c   1.000
_cell.angle_alpha   90.00
_cell.angle_beta   90.00
_cell.angle_gamma   90.00
#
_symmetry.space_group_name_H-M   'P 1'
#
loop_
_entity.id
_entity.type
_entity.pdbx_description
1 polymer ?
#
loop_
_entity_poly.entity_id
_entity_poly.type
_entity_poly.pdbx_seq_one_letter_code
_entity_poly.pdbx_strand_id
1 'polypeptide(L)'
;MKKLASIILLIVLIIPVSIPMADDKFNNGNIYNYMMDNGVALGKDNLAENVDDKTLIQMSNGASKTINNIVIVIRFKGEEEFMNMDNFYKLSNTYNMYEDINYDNVADEGSISLNSYISDLTYGQVKVKSSFYPVRNNKYFSIEAPETRDYYEKYVAGSRKEAEFIKWAFDEIKNEINLSENELDQDNDGEIDIVTFLCSGATTSNNMLWPHETKFIGDTSINGKKLGTYNLINVGNFENNIFNKGNLKIAIHEFLHGFSYPDLYRYYYRGNPVGEWDVMANTDGYGQLPLVYTRNFYSNLNLNIQEINSDGVYILKSSQSTNKDDTLAFKIKSPLSDTEYFMVEFRKKEGNWDSALPGSGLIVYRINENVNPFEGNRNGSPDHIYVFREGDTNSYHAQGNTRTAFLSKESGRTSIGSVDLSGKFVSNSLFFDSGENSGIVISEVGSSNGDEISFKVTFHKESEDVEFKSIIGKDRYETAVKLSEDSFESSNSVILVNGLALADGLAITPLASYLNAPILLSRKDSVPEKTINEIKRIGAENVIIVGGEAVLSNKIYSELNKVGIKNIKRLAGNNRYETSLEIAKYIDSNYYNIEDIVVSNGLTEADAMSIASIAAREKMPIILSNSKELEKSSYNWLKNQNLKNAYIIGGETALSNNVLNQVNSITSMDISNNRIGGSNRYETNALVIDKFIEDNLHTVYLSKGLTLVDALAAGTIASTNNGVIILCNDNLTESQKSILSHINIKNVIEVGGGISRNLVSEIKGITN
;
A
#
# COMPACT_ATOMS: atom_id res chain seq x y z
N MET A 1 12.85 -37.12 40.28
CA MET A 1 11.92 -36.65 41.31
C MET A 1 10.96 -35.64 40.70
N LYS A 2 9.71 -36.07 40.76
CA LYS A 2 8.44 -35.33 40.57
C LYS A 2 8.31 -34.31 39.42
N LYS A 3 7.63 -34.80 38.36
CA LYS A 3 6.84 -34.03 37.39
C LYS A 3 5.61 -33.45 38.08
N LEU A 4 5.34 -32.15 37.91
CA LEU A 4 4.03 -31.56 38.19
C LEU A 4 3.38 -31.22 36.86
N ALA A 5 2.30 -31.92 36.56
CA ALA A 5 1.38 -31.58 35.51
C ALA A 5 0.39 -30.53 36.02
N SER A 6 0.32 -29.37 35.38
CA SER A 6 -0.70 -28.36 35.68
C SER A 6 -1.90 -28.59 34.74
N ILE A 7 -2.98 -29.05 35.33
CA ILE A 7 -4.32 -29.09 34.71
C ILE A 7 -4.89 -27.67 34.88
N ILE A 8 -5.12 -26.97 33.80
CA ILE A 8 -5.88 -25.71 33.75
C ILE A 8 -7.36 -26.10 33.68
N LEU A 9 -8.07 -25.91 34.77
CA LEU A 9 -9.52 -26.07 34.87
C LEU A 9 -10.16 -24.76 34.34
N LEU A 10 -10.82 -24.82 33.19
CA LEU A 10 -11.58 -23.70 32.66
C LEU A 10 -12.92 -23.63 33.41
N ILE A 11 -13.05 -22.71 34.35
CA ILE A 11 -14.33 -22.40 34.98
C ILE A 11 -15.07 -21.42 34.10
N VAL A 12 -16.10 -21.89 33.41
CA VAL A 12 -17.08 -21.05 32.75
C VAL A 12 -18.03 -20.48 33.79
N LEU A 13 -17.84 -19.22 34.12
CA LEU A 13 -18.78 -18.44 34.92
C LEU A 13 -19.97 -18.04 34.04
N ILE A 14 -21.10 -18.73 34.23
CA ILE A 14 -22.39 -18.30 33.70
C ILE A 14 -22.87 -17.13 34.55
N ILE A 15 -22.78 -15.92 34.05
CA ILE A 15 -23.41 -14.74 34.65
C ILE A 15 -24.75 -14.57 33.93
N PRO A 16 -25.89 -14.60 34.64
CA PRO A 16 -27.16 -14.25 33.99
C PRO A 16 -27.19 -12.74 33.75
N VAL A 17 -27.08 -12.33 32.50
CA VAL A 17 -27.30 -10.94 32.11
C VAL A 17 -28.79 -10.74 31.92
N SER A 18 -29.41 -10.01 32.86
CA SER A 18 -30.75 -9.46 32.67
C SER A 18 -30.70 -8.38 31.61
N ILE A 19 -31.42 -8.60 30.53
CA ILE A 19 -31.54 -7.67 29.39
C ILE A 19 -32.59 -6.62 29.74
N PRO A 20 -32.28 -5.31 29.71
CA PRO A 20 -33.31 -4.30 29.73
C PRO A 20 -34.03 -4.27 28.37
N MET A 21 -35.32 -4.52 28.39
CA MET A 21 -36.17 -4.16 27.24
C MET A 21 -36.20 -2.64 27.12
N ALA A 22 -35.57 -2.10 26.10
CA ALA A 22 -35.78 -0.75 25.67
C ALA A 22 -36.20 -0.80 24.19
N ASP A 23 -37.34 -0.18 23.92
CA ASP A 23 -37.92 0.05 22.59
C ASP A 23 -36.91 0.75 21.68
N ASP A 24 -36.32 0.02 20.75
CA ASP A 24 -35.74 0.62 19.56
C ASP A 24 -35.95 -0.32 18.37
N LYS A 25 -36.37 0.28 17.27
CA LYS A 25 -36.72 -0.36 16.01
C LYS A 25 -35.64 -1.33 15.57
N PHE A 26 -35.95 -2.60 15.62
CA PHE A 26 -35.06 -3.67 15.19
C PHE A 26 -34.74 -3.54 13.71
N ASN A 27 -33.49 -3.26 13.43
CA ASN A 27 -32.86 -3.40 12.12
C ASN A 27 -32.41 -4.87 11.99
N ASN A 28 -32.67 -5.53 10.87
CA ASN A 28 -32.39 -6.95 10.66
C ASN A 28 -30.93 -7.37 11.05
N GLY A 29 -29.94 -6.48 10.86
CA GLY A 29 -28.57 -6.71 11.31
C GLY A 29 -28.40 -6.86 12.84
N ASN A 30 -29.31 -6.33 13.65
CA ASN A 30 -29.25 -6.46 15.11
C ASN A 30 -29.71 -7.83 15.61
N ILE A 31 -30.55 -8.52 14.88
CA ILE A 31 -31.04 -9.86 15.27
C ILE A 31 -29.95 -10.91 15.06
N TYR A 32 -29.23 -10.84 13.97
CA TYR A 32 -28.07 -11.71 13.72
C TYR A 32 -26.99 -11.54 14.79
N ASN A 33 -26.64 -10.31 15.13
CA ASN A 33 -25.68 -10.01 16.19
C ASN A 33 -26.13 -10.52 17.56
N TYR A 34 -27.41 -10.42 17.88
CA TYR A 34 -27.97 -10.92 19.14
C TYR A 34 -27.86 -12.44 19.27
N MET A 35 -28.00 -13.17 18.19
CA MET A 35 -27.98 -14.63 18.20
C MET A 35 -26.58 -15.20 18.37
N MET A 36 -25.62 -14.54 17.77
CA MET A 36 -24.21 -14.87 17.88
C MET A 36 -23.68 -14.59 19.28
N ASP A 37 -24.10 -13.49 19.90
CA ASP A 37 -23.76 -13.18 21.28
C ASP A 37 -24.31 -14.21 22.29
N ASN A 38 -25.32 -15.02 21.92
CA ASN A 38 -25.96 -16.00 22.79
C ASN A 38 -25.62 -17.48 22.45
N GLY A 39 -24.68 -17.73 21.55
CA GLY A 39 -24.17 -19.08 21.26
C GLY A 39 -25.19 -20.00 20.58
N VAL A 40 -26.17 -19.44 19.88
CA VAL A 40 -27.05 -20.20 19.01
C VAL A 40 -26.26 -20.57 17.76
N ALA A 41 -25.69 -21.76 17.75
CA ALA A 41 -25.02 -22.29 16.58
C ALA A 41 -26.05 -22.41 15.45
N LEU A 42 -26.00 -21.51 14.47
CA LEU A 42 -26.39 -21.86 13.12
C LEU A 42 -25.50 -23.02 12.75
N GLY A 43 -26.09 -24.14 12.30
CA GLY A 43 -25.41 -25.41 12.14
C GLY A 43 -23.97 -25.22 11.65
N LYS A 44 -23.05 -25.90 12.28
CA LYS A 44 -21.69 -25.97 11.77
C LYS A 44 -21.80 -26.58 10.39
N ASP A 45 -21.80 -25.74 9.39
CA ASP A 45 -21.80 -26.16 8.02
C ASP A 45 -20.48 -26.89 7.77
N ASN A 46 -20.59 -28.15 7.49
CA ASN A 46 -19.53 -28.94 6.88
C ASN A 46 -19.30 -28.48 5.42
N LEU A 47 -19.60 -27.22 5.10
CA LEU A 47 -19.42 -26.62 3.78
C LEU A 47 -17.96 -26.21 3.50
N ALA A 48 -17.07 -26.32 4.47
CA ALA A 48 -15.68 -25.90 4.30
C ALA A 48 -14.78 -26.94 3.59
N GLU A 49 -15.24 -28.14 3.26
CA GLU A 49 -14.31 -29.14 2.72
C GLU A 49 -14.43 -29.44 1.22
N ASN A 50 -15.42 -28.95 0.48
CA ASN A 50 -15.50 -29.12 -0.98
C ASN A 50 -16.34 -28.03 -1.63
N VAL A 51 -15.89 -26.80 -1.67
CA VAL A 51 -16.31 -25.88 -2.72
C VAL A 51 -15.43 -26.21 -3.94
N ASP A 52 -15.84 -27.21 -4.71
CA ASP A 52 -15.37 -27.33 -6.07
C ASP A 52 -15.66 -26.01 -6.81
N ASP A 53 -14.74 -25.55 -7.64
CA ASP A 53 -14.79 -24.34 -8.49
C ASP A 53 -15.96 -24.30 -9.50
N LYS A 54 -17.09 -24.91 -9.19
CA LYS A 54 -18.27 -24.99 -10.04
C LYS A 54 -19.29 -23.96 -9.61
N THR A 55 -19.12 -22.76 -10.12
CA THR A 55 -20.21 -21.78 -10.16
C THR A 55 -21.30 -22.28 -11.09
N LEU A 56 -22.56 -22.29 -10.64
CA LEU A 56 -23.79 -22.56 -11.43
C LEU A 56 -23.83 -21.81 -12.77
N ILE A 57 -22.98 -20.81 -12.94
CA ILE A 57 -22.85 -20.01 -14.15
C ILE A 57 -21.40 -19.98 -14.61
N GLN A 58 -20.89 -21.07 -15.16
CA GLN A 58 -19.88 -20.92 -16.18
C GLN A 58 -20.57 -20.37 -17.42
N MET A 59 -20.51 -19.04 -17.59
CA MET A 59 -21.00 -18.36 -18.78
C MET A 59 -20.24 -18.87 -19.99
N SER A 60 -20.84 -19.73 -20.78
CA SER A 60 -20.33 -20.12 -22.08
C SER A 60 -20.47 -18.93 -23.01
N ASN A 61 -19.32 -18.30 -23.35
CA ASN A 61 -19.10 -17.40 -24.49
C ASN A 61 -20.37 -16.81 -25.19
N GLY A 62 -21.06 -15.87 -24.54
CA GLY A 62 -22.02 -14.98 -25.20
C GLY A 62 -23.42 -15.53 -25.53
N ALA A 63 -23.76 -16.75 -25.17
CA ALA A 63 -25.11 -17.27 -25.33
C ALA A 63 -25.97 -16.97 -24.09
N SER A 64 -27.17 -16.39 -24.29
CA SER A 64 -28.15 -16.19 -23.22
C SER A 64 -28.59 -17.53 -22.62
N LYS A 65 -28.44 -17.69 -21.28
CA LYS A 65 -28.85 -18.88 -20.52
C LYS A 65 -30.16 -18.56 -19.79
N THR A 66 -31.11 -19.53 -19.76
CA THR A 66 -32.30 -19.43 -18.92
C THR A 66 -32.22 -20.47 -17.79
N ILE A 67 -32.22 -20.02 -16.55
CA ILE A 67 -32.21 -20.87 -15.35
C ILE A 67 -33.65 -21.14 -14.93
N ASN A 68 -33.97 -22.39 -14.67
CA ASN A 68 -35.28 -22.81 -14.18
C ASN A 68 -35.27 -22.86 -12.65
N ASN A 69 -36.05 -21.96 -12.02
CA ASN A 69 -36.28 -21.93 -10.59
C ASN A 69 -37.61 -22.65 -10.29
N ILE A 70 -37.55 -23.75 -9.57
CA ILE A 70 -38.74 -24.51 -9.12
C ILE A 70 -39.21 -23.86 -7.84
N VAL A 71 -40.42 -23.29 -7.83
CA VAL A 71 -40.99 -22.63 -6.64
C VAL A 71 -42.12 -23.49 -6.06
N ILE A 72 -41.91 -24.02 -4.87
CA ILE A 72 -42.88 -24.82 -4.12
C ILE A 72 -43.55 -23.95 -3.07
N VAL A 73 -44.84 -23.76 -3.20
CA VAL A 73 -45.59 -22.86 -2.32
C VAL A 73 -46.23 -23.62 -1.18
N ILE A 74 -46.00 -23.19 0.05
CA ILE A 74 -46.38 -23.88 1.27
C ILE A 74 -47.15 -22.92 2.20
N ARG A 75 -48.34 -23.36 2.65
CA ARG A 75 -49.03 -22.80 3.81
C ARG A 75 -48.98 -23.77 4.97
N PHE A 76 -49.11 -23.29 6.17
CA PHE A 76 -49.12 -24.13 7.35
C PHE A 76 -50.53 -24.57 7.70
N LYS A 77 -50.64 -25.69 8.40
CA LYS A 77 -51.90 -26.28 8.82
C LYS A 77 -52.81 -25.27 9.52
N GLY A 78 -54.02 -25.14 8.99
CA GLY A 78 -55.03 -24.22 9.50
C GLY A 78 -54.91 -22.79 8.98
N GLU A 79 -53.95 -22.48 8.12
CA GLU A 79 -53.87 -21.21 7.40
C GLU A 79 -54.71 -21.25 6.14
N GLU A 80 -55.23 -20.10 5.73
CA GLU A 80 -56.02 -19.97 4.49
C GLU A 80 -55.13 -20.04 3.25
N GLU A 81 -55.71 -20.34 2.09
CA GLU A 81 -55.00 -20.33 0.80
C GLU A 81 -54.57 -18.92 0.40
N PHE A 82 -53.46 -18.82 -0.31
CA PHE A 82 -52.92 -17.54 -0.80
C PHE A 82 -53.88 -16.83 -1.75
N MET A 83 -54.21 -15.58 -1.49
CA MET A 83 -55.20 -14.84 -2.27
C MET A 83 -54.67 -14.31 -3.61
N ASN A 84 -53.38 -14.09 -3.78
CA ASN A 84 -52.81 -13.40 -4.95
C ASN A 84 -51.58 -14.09 -5.58
N MET A 85 -51.72 -15.40 -5.84
CA MET A 85 -50.66 -16.21 -6.44
C MET A 85 -50.17 -15.68 -7.80
N ASP A 86 -51.02 -15.02 -8.58
CA ASP A 86 -50.63 -14.42 -9.87
C ASP A 86 -49.59 -13.30 -9.71
N ASN A 87 -49.61 -12.56 -8.61
CA ASN A 87 -48.65 -11.52 -8.33
C ASN A 87 -47.25 -12.09 -8.04
N PHE A 88 -47.18 -13.23 -7.35
CA PHE A 88 -45.92 -13.93 -7.11
C PHE A 88 -45.29 -14.40 -8.41
N TYR A 89 -46.10 -14.96 -9.31
CA TYR A 89 -45.61 -15.34 -10.62
C TYR A 89 -45.06 -14.15 -11.40
N LYS A 90 -45.77 -13.05 -11.41
CA LYS A 90 -45.37 -11.81 -12.09
C LYS A 90 -44.07 -11.25 -11.51
N LEU A 91 -43.94 -11.10 -10.19
CA LEU A 91 -42.75 -10.62 -9.53
C LEU A 91 -41.52 -11.49 -9.71
N SER A 92 -41.74 -12.78 -9.99
CA SER A 92 -40.63 -13.67 -10.30
C SER A 92 -40.21 -13.66 -11.76
N ASN A 93 -41.13 -13.51 -12.70
CA ASN A 93 -40.93 -13.84 -14.11
C ASN A 93 -41.08 -12.67 -15.08
N THR A 94 -41.83 -11.63 -14.74
CA THR A 94 -42.21 -10.63 -15.75
C THR A 94 -41.06 -9.63 -16.00
N TYR A 95 -40.76 -9.45 -17.27
CA TYR A 95 -39.88 -8.40 -17.75
C TYR A 95 -40.78 -7.31 -18.37
N ASN A 96 -40.61 -6.04 -17.98
CA ASN A 96 -41.45 -4.90 -18.38
C ASN A 96 -42.86 -4.93 -17.81
N MET A 97 -42.99 -4.96 -16.48
CA MET A 97 -44.28 -4.69 -15.83
C MET A 97 -44.53 -3.21 -15.62
N TYR A 98 -45.75 -2.79 -15.95
CA TYR A 98 -46.36 -1.55 -15.48
C TYR A 98 -47.36 -1.97 -14.40
N GLU A 99 -47.01 -1.84 -13.13
CA GLU A 99 -47.92 -2.00 -12.00
C GLU A 99 -47.70 -0.85 -11.01
N ASP A 100 -48.79 -0.47 -10.33
CA ASP A 100 -48.73 0.47 -9.18
C ASP A 100 -48.17 -0.32 -7.97
N ILE A 101 -46.88 -0.33 -7.82
CA ILE A 101 -46.19 -1.12 -6.79
C ILE A 101 -46.13 -0.37 -5.45
N ASN A 102 -46.24 0.92 -5.49
CA ASN A 102 -46.18 1.79 -4.31
C ASN A 102 -47.54 2.23 -3.80
N TYR A 103 -48.66 1.86 -4.49
CA TYR A 103 -50.07 2.19 -4.17
C TYR A 103 -50.42 3.68 -4.16
N ASP A 104 -49.77 4.45 -4.98
CA ASP A 104 -50.13 5.87 -5.17
C ASP A 104 -51.15 6.09 -6.29
N ASN A 105 -51.66 5.00 -6.88
CA ASN A 105 -52.56 4.93 -8.03
C ASN A 105 -51.95 5.46 -9.35
N VAL A 106 -50.60 5.46 -9.42
CA VAL A 106 -49.84 5.76 -10.63
C VAL A 106 -49.06 4.51 -11.02
N ALA A 107 -49.17 4.09 -12.30
CA ALA A 107 -48.39 2.94 -12.78
C ALA A 107 -46.87 3.28 -12.73
N ASP A 108 -46.11 2.49 -12.02
CA ASP A 108 -44.65 2.61 -12.00
C ASP A 108 -44.05 2.14 -13.33
N GLU A 109 -43.30 3.02 -13.99
CA GLU A 109 -42.52 2.65 -15.17
C GLU A 109 -41.30 1.82 -14.78
N GLY A 110 -41.24 0.59 -15.24
CA GLY A 110 -40.07 -0.27 -15.10
C GLY A 110 -40.43 -1.72 -14.76
N SER A 111 -39.54 -2.64 -15.09
CA SER A 111 -39.69 -4.04 -14.76
C SER A 111 -39.03 -4.35 -13.42
N ILE A 112 -39.80 -4.73 -12.42
CA ILE A 112 -39.34 -5.11 -11.09
C ILE A 112 -39.75 -6.55 -10.83
N SER A 113 -38.83 -7.49 -11.09
CA SER A 113 -39.00 -8.90 -10.83
C SER A 113 -37.63 -9.55 -10.58
N LEU A 114 -37.61 -10.78 -10.05
CA LEU A 114 -36.39 -11.57 -9.91
C LEU A 114 -35.71 -11.75 -11.27
N ASN A 115 -36.49 -12.08 -12.33
CA ASN A 115 -35.99 -12.24 -13.68
C ASN A 115 -35.35 -10.93 -14.23
N SER A 116 -36.02 -9.77 -14.05
CA SER A 116 -35.45 -8.50 -14.52
C SER A 116 -34.20 -8.11 -13.72
N TYR A 117 -34.18 -8.36 -12.41
CA TYR A 117 -32.99 -8.13 -11.60
C TYR A 117 -31.78 -8.93 -12.11
N ILE A 118 -31.94 -10.25 -12.27
CA ILE A 118 -30.85 -11.12 -12.76
C ILE A 118 -30.46 -10.76 -14.20
N SER A 119 -31.42 -10.40 -15.05
CA SER A 119 -31.15 -9.93 -16.39
C SER A 119 -30.33 -8.63 -16.40
N ASP A 120 -30.72 -7.63 -15.61
CA ASP A 120 -30.00 -6.36 -15.49
C ASP A 120 -28.62 -6.55 -14.86
N LEU A 121 -28.53 -7.34 -13.78
CA LEU A 121 -27.27 -7.71 -13.14
C LEU A 121 -26.28 -8.31 -14.13
N THR A 122 -26.77 -9.16 -15.06
CA THR A 122 -25.95 -9.96 -15.98
C THR A 122 -25.94 -9.41 -17.41
N TYR A 123 -26.40 -8.17 -17.66
CA TYR A 123 -26.48 -7.57 -18.98
C TYR A 123 -27.27 -8.44 -19.99
N GLY A 124 -28.35 -9.06 -19.54
CA GLY A 124 -29.20 -9.93 -20.36
C GLY A 124 -28.63 -11.30 -20.67
N GLN A 125 -27.46 -11.65 -20.12
CA GLN A 125 -26.83 -12.95 -20.36
C GLN A 125 -27.55 -14.08 -19.64
N VAL A 126 -28.17 -13.81 -18.48
CA VAL A 126 -28.94 -14.80 -17.73
C VAL A 126 -30.36 -14.32 -17.55
N LYS A 127 -31.29 -15.24 -17.72
CA LYS A 127 -32.70 -15.08 -17.43
C LYS A 127 -33.15 -16.12 -16.45
N VAL A 128 -34.13 -15.80 -15.62
CA VAL A 128 -34.74 -16.74 -14.65
C VAL A 128 -36.17 -17.00 -15.03
N LYS A 129 -36.55 -18.28 -15.10
CA LYS A 129 -37.90 -18.71 -15.27
C LYS A 129 -38.33 -19.46 -13.99
N SER A 130 -39.13 -18.80 -13.17
CA SER A 130 -39.72 -19.43 -11.97
C SER A 130 -41.00 -20.14 -12.32
N SER A 131 -41.08 -21.44 -12.01
CA SER A 131 -42.25 -22.28 -12.21
C SER A 131 -42.86 -22.66 -10.85
N PHE A 132 -44.10 -22.19 -10.61
CA PHE A 132 -44.78 -22.34 -9.33
C PHE A 132 -45.58 -23.64 -9.27
N TYR A 133 -45.49 -24.30 -8.16
CA TYR A 133 -46.18 -25.57 -7.88
C TYR A 133 -46.88 -25.55 -6.52
N PRO A 134 -48.05 -26.25 -6.37
CA PRO A 134 -48.76 -27.00 -7.38
C PRO A 134 -49.58 -26.13 -8.33
N VAL A 135 -49.86 -26.63 -9.55
CA VAL A 135 -50.75 -26.02 -10.54
C VAL A 135 -52.02 -26.86 -10.69
N ARG A 136 -53.20 -26.28 -10.50
CA ARG A 136 -54.50 -26.94 -10.66
C ARG A 136 -55.44 -26.08 -11.48
N ASN A 137 -55.98 -26.62 -12.57
CA ASN A 137 -56.87 -25.88 -13.47
C ASN A 137 -56.25 -24.55 -13.97
N ASN A 138 -54.97 -24.55 -14.31
CA ASN A 138 -54.19 -23.37 -14.73
C ASN A 138 -54.10 -22.24 -13.68
N LYS A 139 -54.26 -22.58 -12.41
CA LYS A 139 -54.05 -21.69 -11.27
C LYS A 139 -53.00 -22.23 -10.33
N TYR A 140 -52.27 -21.35 -9.70
CA TYR A 140 -51.28 -21.69 -8.69
C TYR A 140 -51.96 -21.88 -7.33
N PHE A 141 -51.51 -22.86 -6.56
CA PHE A 141 -51.98 -23.15 -5.21
C PHE A 141 -50.80 -23.39 -4.29
N SER A 142 -51.06 -23.49 -3.00
CA SER A 142 -50.11 -23.99 -2.02
C SER A 142 -50.39 -25.40 -1.58
N ILE A 143 -49.39 -26.14 -1.11
CA ILE A 143 -49.57 -27.36 -0.32
C ILE A 143 -49.74 -26.97 1.15
N GLU A 144 -50.57 -27.75 1.87
CA GLU A 144 -50.77 -27.54 3.31
C GLU A 144 -49.83 -28.44 4.12
N ALA A 145 -48.97 -27.80 4.92
CA ALA A 145 -48.03 -28.50 5.78
C ALA A 145 -48.72 -29.37 6.81
N PRO A 146 -48.14 -30.53 7.18
CA PRO A 146 -48.75 -31.48 8.16
C PRO A 146 -48.99 -30.84 9.53
N GLU A 147 -48.20 -29.85 9.92
CA GLU A 147 -48.26 -29.21 11.23
C GLU A 147 -48.41 -27.69 11.09
N THR A 148 -48.74 -27.03 12.22
CA THR A 148 -48.87 -25.58 12.30
C THR A 148 -47.50 -24.88 12.20
N ARG A 149 -47.52 -23.59 11.89
CA ARG A 149 -46.31 -22.73 11.88
C ARG A 149 -45.56 -22.82 13.21
N ASP A 150 -46.25 -22.64 14.35
CA ASP A 150 -45.66 -22.68 15.70
C ASP A 150 -44.96 -24.02 16.01
N TYR A 151 -45.34 -25.08 15.32
CA TYR A 151 -44.64 -26.37 15.46
C TYR A 151 -43.26 -26.29 14.84
N TYR A 152 -43.13 -25.72 13.64
CA TYR A 152 -41.89 -25.65 12.91
C TYR A 152 -40.95 -24.57 13.46
N GLU A 153 -41.47 -23.45 13.96
CA GLU A 153 -40.68 -22.36 14.56
C GLU A 153 -39.92 -22.76 15.82
N LYS A 154 -40.16 -23.92 16.38
CA LYS A 154 -39.39 -24.47 17.52
C LYS A 154 -38.03 -25.05 17.11
N TYR A 155 -37.76 -25.20 15.85
CA TYR A 155 -36.54 -25.81 15.33
C TYR A 155 -35.65 -24.75 14.71
N VAL A 156 -34.36 -25.05 14.57
CA VAL A 156 -33.38 -24.19 13.96
C VAL A 156 -33.16 -24.51 12.50
N ALA A 157 -32.71 -23.53 11.72
CA ALA A 157 -32.30 -23.71 10.33
C ALA A 157 -31.18 -24.78 10.20
N GLY A 158 -31.15 -25.52 9.11
CA GLY A 158 -30.20 -26.60 8.88
C GLY A 158 -30.45 -27.88 9.73
N SER A 159 -31.55 -27.91 10.50
CA SER A 159 -31.86 -29.06 11.36
C SER A 159 -32.40 -30.26 10.57
N ARG A 160 -32.27 -31.46 11.18
CA ARG A 160 -32.92 -32.65 10.62
C ARG A 160 -34.44 -32.46 10.42
N LYS A 161 -35.07 -31.66 11.28
CA LYS A 161 -36.51 -31.38 11.19
C LYS A 161 -36.84 -30.55 9.95
N GLU A 162 -36.00 -29.61 9.62
CA GLU A 162 -36.11 -28.87 8.38
C GLU A 162 -35.91 -29.78 7.17
N ALA A 163 -34.87 -30.62 7.17
CA ALA A 163 -34.67 -31.59 6.10
C ALA A 163 -35.89 -32.52 5.90
N GLU A 164 -36.57 -32.96 6.98
CA GLU A 164 -37.81 -33.73 6.92
C GLU A 164 -38.95 -32.92 6.29
N PHE A 165 -39.05 -31.62 6.62
CA PHE A 165 -40.07 -30.70 6.09
C PHE A 165 -39.83 -30.42 4.60
N ILE A 166 -38.64 -30.11 4.21
CA ILE A 166 -38.24 -29.88 2.82
C ILE A 166 -38.45 -31.10 1.96
N LYS A 167 -38.04 -32.29 2.47
CA LYS A 167 -38.27 -33.55 1.78
C LYS A 167 -39.75 -33.80 1.58
N TRP A 168 -40.56 -33.59 2.61
CA TRP A 168 -42.02 -33.76 2.52
C TRP A 168 -42.58 -32.83 1.42
N ALA A 169 -42.28 -31.54 1.47
CA ALA A 169 -42.80 -30.58 0.51
C ALA A 169 -42.39 -30.89 -0.94
N PHE A 170 -41.13 -31.29 -1.14
CA PHE A 170 -40.64 -31.68 -2.45
C PHE A 170 -41.28 -32.97 -2.98
N ASP A 171 -41.44 -34.00 -2.14
CA ASP A 171 -42.04 -35.29 -2.52
C ASP A 171 -43.52 -35.16 -2.87
N GLU A 172 -44.27 -34.22 -2.24
CA GLU A 172 -45.68 -33.96 -2.55
C GLU A 172 -45.89 -33.49 -3.99
N ILE A 173 -44.94 -32.73 -4.55
CA ILE A 173 -45.14 -32.08 -5.85
C ILE A 173 -44.20 -32.56 -6.96
N LYS A 174 -43.17 -33.36 -6.66
CA LYS A 174 -42.14 -33.76 -7.65
C LYS A 174 -42.71 -34.43 -8.90
N ASN A 175 -43.84 -35.11 -8.79
CA ASN A 175 -44.52 -35.74 -9.94
C ASN A 175 -45.31 -34.75 -10.81
N GLU A 176 -45.56 -33.54 -10.35
CA GLU A 176 -46.18 -32.45 -11.11
C GLU A 176 -45.15 -31.62 -11.91
N ILE A 177 -43.86 -31.75 -11.58
CA ILE A 177 -42.80 -31.03 -12.24
C ILE A 177 -42.46 -31.70 -13.55
N ASN A 178 -42.73 -30.98 -14.64
CA ASN A 178 -42.53 -31.49 -16.01
C ASN A 178 -41.39 -30.72 -16.68
N LEU A 179 -40.17 -30.91 -16.15
CA LEU A 179 -38.92 -30.40 -16.71
C LEU A 179 -38.03 -31.59 -17.11
N SER A 180 -37.34 -31.45 -18.24
CA SER A 180 -36.36 -32.43 -18.68
C SER A 180 -35.11 -32.40 -17.77
N GLU A 181 -34.31 -33.45 -17.82
CA GLU A 181 -33.05 -33.56 -17.06
C GLU A 181 -32.14 -32.35 -17.28
N ASN A 182 -32.03 -31.89 -18.53
CA ASN A 182 -31.21 -30.73 -18.89
C ASN A 182 -31.80 -29.37 -18.44
N GLU A 183 -33.11 -29.29 -18.18
CA GLU A 183 -33.76 -28.10 -17.65
C GLU A 183 -33.69 -28.08 -16.12
N LEU A 184 -33.48 -29.21 -15.48
CA LEU A 184 -33.31 -29.36 -14.03
C LEU A 184 -31.87 -29.11 -13.58
N ASP A 185 -30.91 -29.54 -14.38
CA ASP A 185 -29.49 -29.57 -14.07
C ASP A 185 -28.70 -29.09 -15.32
N GLN A 186 -28.49 -27.80 -15.41
CA GLN A 186 -27.89 -27.16 -16.60
C GLN A 186 -26.34 -27.12 -16.55
N ASP A 187 -25.77 -27.32 -15.37
CA ASP A 187 -24.31 -27.41 -15.20
C ASP A 187 -23.81 -28.86 -15.18
N ASN A 188 -24.74 -29.83 -15.19
CA ASN A 188 -24.49 -31.27 -15.23
C ASN A 188 -23.74 -31.82 -14.01
N ASP A 189 -23.99 -31.26 -12.83
CA ASP A 189 -23.41 -31.74 -11.58
C ASP A 189 -24.21 -32.89 -10.92
N GLY A 190 -25.42 -33.17 -11.44
CA GLY A 190 -26.32 -34.20 -10.97
C GLY A 190 -27.33 -33.75 -9.91
N GLU A 191 -27.29 -32.48 -9.55
CA GLU A 191 -28.24 -31.82 -8.65
C GLU A 191 -29.20 -30.92 -9.45
N ILE A 192 -30.32 -30.51 -8.85
CA ILE A 192 -31.25 -29.54 -9.44
C ILE A 192 -30.69 -28.14 -9.18
N ASP A 193 -30.57 -27.31 -10.23
CA ASP A 193 -29.93 -26.01 -10.17
C ASP A 193 -30.45 -25.10 -9.04
N ILE A 194 -31.77 -24.85 -8.99
CA ILE A 194 -32.40 -24.02 -7.97
C ILE A 194 -33.81 -24.47 -7.63
N VAL A 195 -34.09 -24.67 -6.33
CA VAL A 195 -35.43 -24.91 -5.79
C VAL A 195 -35.70 -23.85 -4.69
N THR A 196 -36.84 -23.20 -4.77
CA THR A 196 -37.30 -22.23 -3.79
C THR A 196 -38.53 -22.72 -3.06
N PHE A 197 -38.46 -22.84 -1.75
CA PHE A 197 -39.62 -23.12 -0.89
C PHE A 197 -40.20 -21.83 -0.37
N LEU A 198 -41.39 -21.50 -0.84
CA LEU A 198 -42.06 -20.24 -0.54
C LEU A 198 -43.12 -20.48 0.53
N CYS A 199 -42.80 -20.08 1.78
CA CYS A 199 -43.67 -20.32 2.93
C CYS A 199 -44.57 -19.10 3.20
N SER A 200 -45.83 -19.35 3.57
CA SER A 200 -46.77 -18.34 4.04
C SER A 200 -46.23 -17.63 5.30
N GLY A 201 -46.71 -16.40 5.60
CA GLY A 201 -46.45 -15.64 6.80
C GLY A 201 -45.05 -15.11 6.92
N ALA A 202 -44.71 -14.62 8.09
CA ALA A 202 -43.37 -14.07 8.43
C ALA A 202 -42.87 -14.73 9.71
N THR A 203 -41.56 -14.78 9.87
CA THR A 203 -40.93 -15.18 11.14
C THR A 203 -40.26 -13.97 11.77
N THR A 204 -40.29 -13.90 13.11
CA THR A 204 -39.66 -12.82 13.88
C THR A 204 -38.41 -13.27 14.61
N SER A 205 -38.06 -14.55 14.50
CA SER A 205 -36.93 -15.16 15.17
C SER A 205 -36.18 -16.10 14.23
N ASN A 206 -34.90 -16.28 14.51
CA ASN A 206 -34.05 -17.19 13.77
C ASN A 206 -34.41 -18.65 14.11
N ASN A 207 -35.37 -19.18 13.36
CA ASN A 207 -35.80 -20.57 13.42
C ASN A 207 -35.69 -21.20 12.03
N MET A 208 -36.14 -22.46 11.87
CA MET A 208 -36.03 -23.13 10.56
C MET A 208 -36.84 -22.46 9.43
N LEU A 209 -37.74 -21.55 9.75
CA LEU A 209 -38.50 -20.78 8.75
C LEU A 209 -37.87 -19.44 8.41
N TRP A 210 -36.71 -19.07 9.02
CA TRP A 210 -35.97 -17.85 8.64
C TRP A 210 -35.53 -17.98 7.17
N PRO A 211 -35.64 -16.92 6.36
CA PRO A 211 -35.11 -16.92 5.00
C PRO A 211 -33.63 -17.28 4.97
N HIS A 212 -33.29 -18.29 4.18
CA HIS A 212 -31.89 -18.73 4.00
C HIS A 212 -31.75 -19.64 2.78
N GLU A 213 -30.50 -19.75 2.33
CA GLU A 213 -30.06 -20.79 1.37
C GLU A 213 -29.27 -21.84 2.14
N THR A 214 -29.49 -23.13 1.81
CA THR A 214 -28.71 -24.21 2.39
C THR A 214 -28.73 -25.48 1.53
N LYS A 215 -27.73 -26.38 1.76
CA LYS A 215 -27.68 -27.68 1.11
C LYS A 215 -28.62 -28.65 1.77
N PHE A 216 -29.42 -29.35 0.95
CA PHE A 216 -30.35 -30.37 1.43
C PHE A 216 -29.61 -31.59 2.00
N ILE A 217 -29.95 -31.99 3.22
CA ILE A 217 -29.43 -33.18 3.89
C ILE A 217 -30.46 -34.27 3.80
N GLY A 218 -30.48 -35.05 2.71
CA GLY A 218 -31.42 -36.13 2.51
C GLY A 218 -31.24 -36.78 1.15
N ASP A 219 -32.23 -37.61 0.77
CA ASP A 219 -32.25 -38.30 -0.52
C ASP A 219 -33.65 -38.17 -1.14
N THR A 220 -33.75 -37.27 -2.12
CA THR A 220 -34.92 -37.12 -3.00
C THR A 220 -34.48 -36.60 -4.35
N SER A 221 -35.18 -36.92 -5.42
CA SER A 221 -34.79 -36.56 -6.78
C SER A 221 -35.98 -36.47 -7.73
N ILE A 222 -35.80 -35.77 -8.85
CA ILE A 222 -36.69 -35.74 -10.02
C ILE A 222 -35.86 -36.12 -11.25
N ASN A 223 -36.35 -37.08 -12.06
CA ASN A 223 -35.69 -37.52 -13.29
C ASN A 223 -34.19 -37.86 -13.09
N GLY A 224 -33.82 -38.41 -11.93
CA GLY A 224 -32.45 -38.79 -11.60
C GLY A 224 -31.57 -37.62 -11.07
N LYS A 225 -32.07 -36.39 -11.08
CA LYS A 225 -31.37 -35.23 -10.51
C LYS A 225 -31.78 -35.05 -9.05
N LYS A 226 -30.79 -34.92 -8.16
CA LYS A 226 -31.02 -34.80 -6.71
C LYS A 226 -31.41 -33.38 -6.33
N LEU A 227 -32.20 -33.26 -5.26
CA LEU A 227 -32.34 -31.98 -4.58
C LEU A 227 -31.00 -31.65 -3.89
N GLY A 228 -30.33 -30.65 -4.39
CA GLY A 228 -29.06 -30.15 -3.86
C GLY A 228 -29.28 -29.00 -2.91
N THR A 229 -28.99 -27.80 -3.37
CA THR A 229 -29.19 -26.55 -2.65
C THR A 229 -30.61 -26.03 -2.84
N TYR A 230 -31.19 -25.40 -1.82
CA TYR A 230 -32.51 -24.78 -1.89
C TYR A 230 -32.57 -23.47 -1.12
N ASN A 231 -33.48 -22.61 -1.58
CA ASN A 231 -33.84 -21.38 -0.88
C ASN A 231 -35.13 -21.58 -0.10
N LEU A 232 -35.19 -21.15 1.15
CA LEU A 232 -36.42 -21.02 1.92
C LEU A 232 -36.73 -19.53 2.12
N ILE A 233 -37.94 -19.11 1.72
CA ILE A 233 -38.35 -17.70 1.74
C ILE A 233 -39.73 -17.61 2.37
N ASN A 234 -39.95 -16.55 3.17
CA ASN A 234 -41.27 -16.22 3.71
C ASN A 234 -41.92 -15.08 2.93
N VAL A 235 -43.20 -15.14 2.78
CA VAL A 235 -43.96 -14.19 1.96
C VAL A 235 -44.65 -13.08 2.74
N GLY A 236 -44.46 -13.03 4.06
CA GLY A 236 -45.12 -12.05 4.93
C GLY A 236 -46.60 -12.37 5.22
N ASN A 237 -47.27 -11.53 5.98
CA ASN A 237 -48.67 -11.65 6.28
C ASN A 237 -49.53 -11.26 5.09
N PHE A 238 -50.29 -12.20 4.56
CA PHE A 238 -51.12 -12.09 3.35
C PHE A 238 -52.39 -11.27 3.51
N GLU A 239 -52.83 -11.00 4.73
CA GLU A 239 -54.03 -10.24 5.01
C GLU A 239 -54.02 -8.80 4.48
N ASN A 240 -52.84 -8.28 4.21
CA ASN A 240 -52.66 -6.90 3.73
C ASN A 240 -52.05 -6.80 2.34
N ASN A 241 -52.28 -7.78 1.48
CA ASN A 241 -51.87 -7.73 0.08
C ASN A 241 -50.43 -7.30 -0.11
N ILE A 242 -49.62 -8.06 -0.72
CA ILE A 242 -48.56 -7.45 -1.49
C ILE A 242 -47.22 -8.03 -1.08
N PHE A 243 -46.68 -8.59 -2.05
CA PHE A 243 -45.29 -8.57 -2.34
C PHE A 243 -44.82 -7.13 -2.25
N ASN A 244 -44.49 -6.70 -1.05
CA ASN A 244 -43.88 -5.40 -0.88
C ASN A 244 -42.39 -5.48 -1.27
N LYS A 245 -41.78 -4.33 -1.45
CA LYS A 245 -40.34 -4.17 -1.73
C LYS A 245 -39.46 -5.12 -0.86
N GLY A 246 -39.90 -5.38 0.39
CA GLY A 246 -39.17 -6.18 1.34
C GLY A 246 -39.03 -7.67 0.97
N ASN A 247 -40.01 -8.25 0.32
CA ASN A 247 -40.00 -9.69 0.02
C ASN A 247 -39.17 -9.99 -1.24
N LEU A 248 -39.22 -9.13 -2.25
CA LEU A 248 -38.42 -9.30 -3.46
C LEU A 248 -36.92 -9.18 -3.17
N LYS A 249 -36.51 -8.22 -2.36
CA LYS A 249 -35.09 -8.05 -2.01
C LYS A 249 -34.51 -9.25 -1.25
N ILE A 250 -35.31 -9.88 -0.37
CA ILE A 250 -34.91 -11.12 0.31
C ILE A 250 -34.82 -12.26 -0.69
N ALA A 251 -35.81 -12.40 -1.57
CA ALA A 251 -35.78 -13.40 -2.63
C ALA A 251 -34.57 -13.26 -3.56
N ILE A 252 -34.19 -12.01 -3.89
CA ILE A 252 -32.98 -11.73 -4.67
C ILE A 252 -31.72 -12.14 -3.90
N HIS A 253 -31.61 -11.77 -2.63
CA HIS A 253 -30.48 -12.12 -1.78
C HIS A 253 -30.27 -13.63 -1.71
N GLU A 254 -31.32 -14.39 -1.30
CA GLU A 254 -31.22 -15.84 -1.20
C GLU A 254 -30.98 -16.51 -2.57
N PHE A 255 -31.56 -15.95 -3.64
CA PHE A 255 -31.35 -16.47 -4.99
C PHE A 255 -29.89 -16.30 -5.46
N LEU A 256 -29.22 -15.19 -5.08
CA LEU A 256 -27.82 -14.93 -5.41
C LEU A 256 -26.87 -15.90 -4.73
N HIS A 257 -27.20 -16.46 -3.58
CA HIS A 257 -26.41 -17.54 -3.00
C HIS A 257 -26.29 -18.75 -3.94
N GLY A 258 -27.35 -19.07 -4.69
CA GLY A 258 -27.30 -20.10 -5.73
C GLY A 258 -26.31 -19.78 -6.87
N PHE A 259 -25.84 -18.54 -6.98
CA PHE A 259 -24.75 -18.11 -7.86
C PHE A 259 -23.40 -17.98 -7.12
N SER A 260 -23.30 -18.59 -5.94
CA SER A 260 -22.12 -18.54 -5.07
C SER A 260 -21.74 -17.13 -4.56
N TYR A 261 -22.67 -16.18 -4.55
CA TYR A 261 -22.47 -14.92 -3.85
C TYR A 261 -22.48 -15.15 -2.35
N PRO A 262 -21.44 -14.82 -1.60
CA PRO A 262 -21.42 -15.00 -0.17
C PRO A 262 -22.08 -13.84 0.56
N ASP A 263 -22.43 -14.04 1.82
CA ASP A 263 -22.77 -12.94 2.70
C ASP A 263 -21.61 -11.97 2.91
N LEU A 264 -21.88 -10.70 2.78
CA LEU A 264 -20.92 -9.63 2.99
C LEU A 264 -21.12 -8.91 4.33
N TYR A 265 -21.88 -9.49 5.25
CA TYR A 265 -21.99 -9.10 6.65
C TYR A 265 -21.33 -10.15 7.55
N ARG A 266 -20.99 -9.73 8.79
CA ARG A 266 -20.31 -10.60 9.74
C ARG A 266 -21.31 -11.39 10.60
N TYR A 267 -21.08 -12.69 10.76
CA TYR A 267 -21.93 -13.55 11.59
C TYR A 267 -21.59 -13.44 13.08
N TYR A 268 -20.31 -13.36 13.41
CA TYR A 268 -19.81 -13.50 14.79
C TYR A 268 -19.28 -12.21 15.41
N TYR A 269 -19.04 -11.19 14.61
CA TYR A 269 -18.41 -9.96 15.04
C TYR A 269 -19.30 -8.75 14.78
N ARG A 270 -19.19 -7.74 15.67
CA ARG A 270 -19.90 -6.48 15.48
C ARG A 270 -19.33 -5.71 14.29
N GLY A 271 -20.15 -4.86 13.75
CA GLY A 271 -19.79 -3.96 12.68
C GLY A 271 -20.39 -4.39 11.33
N ASN A 272 -20.51 -3.42 10.45
CA ASN A 272 -21.06 -3.61 9.12
C ASN A 272 -19.99 -3.20 8.10
N PRO A 273 -19.25 -4.15 7.52
CA PRO A 273 -18.14 -3.80 6.62
C PRO A 273 -18.59 -3.20 5.30
N VAL A 274 -19.75 -3.56 4.76
CA VAL A 274 -20.21 -3.14 3.42
C VAL A 274 -21.48 -2.30 3.46
N GLY A 275 -22.45 -2.66 4.28
CA GLY A 275 -23.71 -1.93 4.45
C GLY A 275 -24.59 -1.95 3.22
N GLU A 276 -25.24 -0.81 2.98
CA GLU A 276 -26.27 -0.62 1.96
C GLU A 276 -25.74 -0.57 0.53
N TRP A 277 -24.45 -0.84 0.31
CA TRP A 277 -23.81 -0.73 -1.00
C TRP A 277 -23.78 -2.03 -1.78
N ASP A 278 -24.18 -3.16 -1.15
CA ASP A 278 -24.30 -4.46 -1.78
C ASP A 278 -25.49 -5.22 -1.20
N VAL A 279 -26.31 -5.84 -2.05
CA VAL A 279 -27.48 -6.64 -1.63
C VAL A 279 -27.10 -7.80 -0.75
N MET A 280 -25.87 -8.32 -0.87
CA MET A 280 -25.37 -9.42 -0.03
C MET A 280 -24.92 -8.97 1.36
N ALA A 281 -24.93 -7.67 1.67
CA ALA A 281 -24.60 -7.14 2.99
C ALA A 281 -25.82 -6.60 3.72
N ASN A 282 -26.62 -5.79 3.05
CA ASN A 282 -27.86 -5.25 3.59
C ASN A 282 -28.82 -4.95 2.44
N THR A 283 -30.07 -5.29 2.61
CA THR A 283 -31.06 -5.12 1.54
C THR A 283 -31.87 -3.85 1.74
N ASP A 284 -31.86 -2.96 0.73
CA ASP A 284 -32.67 -1.74 0.67
C ASP A 284 -33.55 -1.70 -0.59
N GLY A 285 -34.66 -0.99 -0.56
CA GLY A 285 -35.57 -0.82 -1.70
C GLY A 285 -36.13 -2.16 -2.21
N TYR A 286 -35.93 -2.42 -3.50
CA TYR A 286 -36.27 -3.69 -4.16
C TYR A 286 -35.09 -4.69 -4.20
N GLY A 287 -33.96 -4.32 -3.63
CA GLY A 287 -32.68 -5.00 -3.75
C GLY A 287 -31.73 -4.18 -4.64
N GLN A 288 -30.77 -3.50 -4.04
CA GLN A 288 -29.75 -2.77 -4.78
C GLN A 288 -28.84 -3.72 -5.54
N LEU A 289 -28.19 -3.22 -6.59
CA LEU A 289 -27.18 -4.02 -7.30
C LEU A 289 -25.98 -4.31 -6.39
N PRO A 290 -25.33 -5.47 -6.52
CA PRO A 290 -24.06 -5.72 -5.87
C PRO A 290 -22.98 -4.74 -6.37
N LEU A 291 -21.90 -4.58 -5.60
CA LEU A 291 -20.70 -3.85 -6.03
C LEU A 291 -20.17 -4.39 -7.36
N VAL A 292 -19.54 -3.54 -8.16
CA VAL A 292 -19.00 -3.95 -9.48
C VAL A 292 -18.03 -5.13 -9.36
N TYR A 293 -17.19 -5.16 -8.31
CA TYR A 293 -16.33 -6.30 -8.02
C TYR A 293 -17.15 -7.58 -7.83
N THR A 294 -18.15 -7.54 -6.95
CA THR A 294 -19.02 -8.66 -6.61
C THR A 294 -19.73 -9.21 -7.85
N ARG A 295 -20.34 -8.31 -8.65
CA ARG A 295 -20.99 -8.67 -9.92
C ARG A 295 -20.02 -9.34 -10.90
N ASN A 296 -18.85 -8.73 -11.08
CA ASN A 296 -17.86 -9.22 -12.03
C ASN A 296 -17.30 -10.58 -11.63
N PHE A 297 -16.98 -10.76 -10.35
CA PHE A 297 -16.33 -11.96 -9.84
C PHE A 297 -17.31 -13.16 -9.84
N TYR A 298 -18.45 -13.05 -9.17
CA TYR A 298 -19.36 -14.19 -8.99
C TYR A 298 -20.22 -14.47 -10.23
N SER A 299 -20.52 -13.51 -11.07
CA SER A 299 -21.22 -13.73 -12.33
C SER A 299 -20.31 -13.86 -13.55
N ASN A 300 -19.01 -13.78 -13.38
CA ASN A 300 -18.00 -13.92 -14.45
C ASN A 300 -18.31 -13.04 -15.70
N LEU A 301 -18.67 -11.76 -15.47
CA LEU A 301 -19.22 -10.90 -16.51
C LEU A 301 -18.17 -10.31 -17.46
N ASN A 302 -16.92 -10.32 -17.03
CA ASN A 302 -15.83 -9.71 -17.77
C ASN A 302 -16.05 -8.20 -17.99
N LEU A 303 -16.44 -7.49 -16.92
CA LEU A 303 -16.68 -6.05 -16.94
C LEU A 303 -15.38 -5.28 -17.16
N ASN A 304 -15.50 -4.10 -17.78
CA ASN A 304 -14.34 -3.23 -17.98
C ASN A 304 -13.92 -2.57 -16.64
N ILE A 305 -13.01 -3.22 -15.95
CA ILE A 305 -12.35 -2.74 -14.74
C ILE A 305 -10.90 -2.44 -15.10
N GLN A 306 -10.52 -1.16 -15.07
CA GLN A 306 -9.16 -0.73 -15.39
C GLN A 306 -8.31 -0.60 -14.13
N GLU A 307 -6.98 -0.70 -14.26
CA GLU A 307 -6.05 -0.53 -13.16
C GLU A 307 -5.46 0.89 -13.17
N ILE A 308 -5.45 1.54 -12.00
CA ILE A 308 -4.74 2.80 -11.75
C ILE A 308 -3.44 2.48 -11.00
N ASN A 309 -2.33 2.91 -11.57
CA ASN A 309 -0.97 2.69 -11.04
C ASN A 309 -0.11 3.97 -11.04
N SER A 310 -0.69 5.13 -11.30
CA SER A 310 0.03 6.42 -11.33
C SER A 310 -0.87 7.56 -10.86
N ASP A 311 -0.24 8.65 -10.44
CA ASP A 311 -0.94 9.91 -10.16
C ASP A 311 -1.69 10.39 -11.41
N GLY A 312 -2.94 10.83 -11.24
CA GLY A 312 -3.71 11.30 -12.38
C GLY A 312 -5.15 11.68 -12.04
N VAL A 313 -5.85 12.21 -13.04
CA VAL A 313 -7.29 12.45 -13.00
C VAL A 313 -7.97 11.37 -13.84
N TYR A 314 -9.00 10.75 -13.27
CA TYR A 314 -9.71 9.62 -13.84
C TYR A 314 -11.20 9.93 -13.92
N ILE A 315 -11.90 9.27 -14.83
CA ILE A 315 -13.34 9.43 -15.04
C ILE A 315 -13.99 8.06 -15.04
N LEU A 316 -15.09 7.91 -14.31
CA LEU A 316 -15.92 6.71 -14.25
C LEU A 316 -17.31 6.97 -14.79
N LYS A 317 -17.85 6.00 -15.50
CA LYS A 317 -19.29 5.88 -15.77
C LYS A 317 -20.02 5.31 -14.55
N SER A 318 -21.32 5.58 -14.48
CA SER A 318 -22.16 4.94 -13.46
C SER A 318 -22.08 3.42 -13.55
N SER A 319 -22.00 2.76 -12.40
CA SER A 319 -22.04 1.29 -12.30
C SER A 319 -23.35 0.68 -12.82
N GLN A 320 -24.37 1.51 -13.04
CA GLN A 320 -25.64 1.13 -13.65
C GLN A 320 -25.65 1.27 -15.18
N SER A 321 -24.53 1.63 -15.81
CA SER A 321 -24.48 1.67 -17.28
C SER A 321 -24.93 0.33 -17.85
N THR A 322 -25.78 0.38 -18.87
CA THR A 322 -26.23 -0.80 -19.61
C THR A 322 -25.19 -1.30 -20.61
N ASN A 323 -24.13 -0.53 -20.81
CA ASN A 323 -22.98 -0.91 -21.64
C ASN A 323 -21.85 -1.46 -20.77
N LYS A 324 -21.63 -2.77 -20.80
CA LYS A 324 -20.57 -3.45 -20.03
C LYS A 324 -19.14 -3.05 -20.44
N ASP A 325 -18.98 -2.44 -21.62
CA ASP A 325 -17.67 -2.00 -22.14
C ASP A 325 -17.28 -0.60 -21.60
N ASP A 326 -18.20 0.11 -20.94
CA ASP A 326 -17.89 1.32 -20.19
C ASP A 326 -16.97 1.01 -19.00
N THR A 327 -16.09 1.94 -18.65
CA THR A 327 -15.25 1.78 -17.45
C THR A 327 -16.13 1.98 -16.21
N LEU A 328 -16.51 0.88 -15.56
CA LEU A 328 -17.46 0.84 -14.45
C LEU A 328 -16.78 0.92 -13.08
N ALA A 329 -15.53 0.52 -13.01
CA ALA A 329 -14.72 0.61 -11.80
C ALA A 329 -13.23 0.72 -12.14
N PHE A 330 -12.46 1.22 -11.19
CA PHE A 330 -11.01 1.14 -11.20
C PHE A 330 -10.51 0.28 -10.05
N LYS A 331 -9.49 -0.52 -10.33
CA LYS A 331 -8.66 -1.21 -9.34
C LYS A 331 -7.43 -0.34 -9.05
N ILE A 332 -7.17 -0.02 -7.80
CA ILE A 332 -6.01 0.77 -7.37
C ILE A 332 -5.15 -0.10 -6.46
N LYS A 333 -3.94 -0.44 -6.91
CA LYS A 333 -2.97 -1.18 -6.12
C LYS A 333 -2.06 -0.21 -5.37
N SER A 334 -1.85 -0.48 -4.09
CA SER A 334 -0.77 0.17 -3.33
C SER A 334 0.53 -0.62 -3.52
N PRO A 335 1.68 0.05 -3.66
CA PRO A 335 2.97 -0.65 -3.64
C PRO A 335 3.29 -1.30 -2.29
N LEU A 336 2.52 -1.00 -1.24
CA LEU A 336 2.73 -1.47 0.12
C LEU A 336 2.02 -2.79 0.45
N SER A 337 1.23 -3.36 -0.49
CA SER A 337 0.56 -4.66 -0.30
C SER A 337 0.41 -5.41 -1.61
N ASP A 338 0.75 -6.70 -1.61
CA ASP A 338 0.56 -7.60 -2.74
C ASP A 338 -0.82 -8.29 -2.73
N THR A 339 -1.52 -8.26 -1.60
CA THR A 339 -2.75 -9.05 -1.39
C THR A 339 -3.99 -8.21 -1.09
N GLU A 340 -3.82 -6.91 -0.81
CA GLU A 340 -4.93 -5.99 -0.61
C GLU A 340 -4.86 -4.86 -1.63
N TYR A 341 -6.00 -4.52 -2.20
CA TYR A 341 -6.14 -3.41 -3.15
C TYR A 341 -7.48 -2.70 -2.97
N PHE A 342 -7.61 -1.56 -3.62
CA PHE A 342 -8.80 -0.72 -3.51
C PHE A 342 -9.55 -0.72 -4.82
N MET A 343 -10.87 -0.71 -4.72
CA MET A 343 -11.80 -0.54 -5.83
C MET A 343 -12.52 0.78 -5.69
N VAL A 344 -12.79 1.41 -6.82
CA VAL A 344 -13.56 2.66 -6.90
C VAL A 344 -14.61 2.50 -7.97
N GLU A 345 -15.88 2.74 -7.62
CA GLU A 345 -17.00 2.74 -8.55
C GLU A 345 -17.91 3.95 -8.34
N PHE A 346 -18.64 4.34 -9.36
CA PHE A 346 -19.61 5.42 -9.28
C PHE A 346 -21.02 4.87 -9.14
N ARG A 347 -21.63 5.04 -7.95
CA ARG A 347 -23.03 4.66 -7.67
C ARG A 347 -23.94 5.87 -7.78
N LYS A 348 -25.11 5.67 -8.41
CA LYS A 348 -26.14 6.69 -8.52
C LYS A 348 -27.42 6.22 -7.84
N LYS A 349 -28.01 7.11 -7.04
CA LYS A 349 -29.31 6.88 -6.40
C LYS A 349 -30.45 7.09 -7.40
N GLU A 350 -30.53 6.19 -8.37
CA GLU A 350 -31.56 6.25 -9.43
C GLU A 350 -31.85 4.83 -9.97
N GLY A 351 -32.81 4.74 -10.89
CA GLY A 351 -33.20 3.48 -11.53
C GLY A 351 -34.00 2.54 -10.61
N ASN A 352 -34.31 1.35 -11.11
CA ASN A 352 -35.16 0.38 -10.41
C ASN A 352 -34.48 -0.18 -9.14
N TRP A 353 -33.20 -0.40 -9.19
CA TRP A 353 -32.47 -1.13 -8.14
C TRP A 353 -31.80 -0.20 -7.13
N ASP A 354 -31.11 0.83 -7.59
CA ASP A 354 -30.29 1.69 -6.73
C ASP A 354 -31.02 2.95 -6.23
N SER A 355 -32.31 3.13 -6.54
CA SER A 355 -33.08 4.31 -6.11
C SER A 355 -33.20 4.47 -4.58
N ALA A 356 -33.03 3.41 -3.82
CA ALA A 356 -33.02 3.41 -2.37
C ALA A 356 -31.64 3.64 -1.73
N LEU A 357 -30.58 3.73 -2.51
CA LEU A 357 -29.24 4.00 -1.99
C LEU A 357 -29.21 5.27 -1.14
N PRO A 358 -28.29 5.37 -0.18
CA PRO A 358 -28.16 6.56 0.67
C PRO A 358 -27.90 7.84 -0.10
N GLY A 359 -27.14 7.77 -1.20
CA GLY A 359 -26.78 8.92 -2.04
C GLY A 359 -26.07 8.52 -3.31
N SER A 360 -25.67 9.51 -4.11
CA SER A 360 -24.91 9.34 -5.35
C SER A 360 -23.48 9.83 -5.18
N GLY A 361 -22.50 9.05 -5.66
CA GLY A 361 -21.08 9.41 -5.60
C GLY A 361 -20.15 8.23 -5.80
N LEU A 362 -18.87 8.49 -5.67
CA LEU A 362 -17.85 7.44 -5.64
C LEU A 362 -17.96 6.62 -4.37
N ILE A 363 -17.90 5.32 -4.51
CA ILE A 363 -17.74 4.36 -3.42
C ILE A 363 -16.33 3.80 -3.52
N VAL A 364 -15.60 3.84 -2.41
CA VAL A 364 -14.26 3.29 -2.29
C VAL A 364 -14.31 2.12 -1.33
N TYR A 365 -13.79 0.97 -1.77
CA TYR A 365 -13.75 -0.22 -0.94
C TYR A 365 -12.47 -1.02 -1.15
N ARG A 366 -12.07 -1.75 -0.12
CA ARG A 366 -10.91 -2.64 -0.13
C ARG A 366 -11.34 -4.05 -0.45
N ILE A 367 -10.51 -4.75 -1.22
CA ILE A 367 -10.54 -6.20 -1.41
C ILE A 367 -9.33 -6.80 -0.73
N ASN A 368 -9.54 -7.85 0.07
CA ASN A 368 -8.47 -8.61 0.71
C ASN A 368 -8.46 -10.03 0.14
N GLU A 369 -7.44 -10.34 -0.67
CA GLU A 369 -7.28 -11.64 -1.33
C GLU A 369 -6.79 -12.74 -0.37
N ASN A 370 -6.41 -12.41 0.88
CA ASN A 370 -6.10 -13.40 1.91
C ASN A 370 -7.36 -14.04 2.51
N VAL A 371 -8.52 -13.46 2.28
CA VAL A 371 -9.81 -13.99 2.71
C VAL A 371 -10.42 -14.78 1.57
N ASN A 372 -10.90 -16.00 1.87
CA ASN A 372 -11.59 -16.80 0.86
C ASN A 372 -12.81 -16.04 0.32
N PRO A 373 -12.87 -15.70 -0.97
CA PRO A 373 -13.96 -14.91 -1.53
C PRO A 373 -15.32 -15.61 -1.38
N PHE A 374 -15.39 -16.93 -1.40
CA PHE A 374 -16.64 -17.70 -1.23
C PHE A 374 -17.13 -17.74 0.23
N GLU A 375 -16.31 -17.34 1.19
CA GLU A 375 -16.73 -17.12 2.57
C GLU A 375 -17.19 -15.69 2.83
N GLY A 376 -16.86 -14.76 1.95
CA GLY A 376 -17.22 -13.35 2.09
C GLY A 376 -16.74 -12.75 3.41
N ASN A 377 -17.63 -12.05 4.12
CA ASN A 377 -17.31 -11.41 5.39
C ASN A 377 -17.86 -12.17 6.61
N ARG A 378 -18.47 -13.35 6.44
CA ARG A 378 -19.16 -14.08 7.53
C ARG A 378 -18.29 -14.35 8.75
N ASN A 379 -17.00 -14.59 8.57
CA ASN A 379 -16.06 -14.94 9.63
C ASN A 379 -15.46 -13.72 10.36
N GLY A 380 -15.87 -12.50 10.00
CA GLY A 380 -15.46 -11.28 10.66
C GLY A 380 -14.10 -10.78 10.19
N SER A 381 -13.45 -9.87 10.93
CA SER A 381 -12.14 -9.35 10.52
C SER A 381 -11.07 -10.46 10.54
N PRO A 382 -10.28 -10.63 9.46
CA PRO A 382 -10.26 -9.81 8.23
C PRO A 382 -11.49 -9.99 7.35
N ASP A 383 -11.95 -8.88 6.75
CA ASP A 383 -13.07 -8.88 5.80
C ASP A 383 -12.56 -9.04 4.38
N HIS A 384 -13.27 -9.82 3.55
CA HIS A 384 -12.99 -9.90 2.12
C HIS A 384 -13.25 -8.56 1.41
N ILE A 385 -14.39 -7.93 1.70
CA ILE A 385 -14.80 -6.63 1.15
C ILE A 385 -15.08 -5.64 2.27
N TYR A 386 -14.50 -4.44 2.19
CA TYR A 386 -14.66 -3.39 3.19
C TYR A 386 -14.89 -2.02 2.54
N VAL A 387 -16.07 -1.41 2.74
CA VAL A 387 -16.42 -0.09 2.21
C VAL A 387 -15.99 1.01 3.18
N PHE A 388 -15.20 1.97 2.70
CA PHE A 388 -14.71 3.10 3.49
C PHE A 388 -15.77 4.18 3.67
N ARG A 389 -15.87 4.74 4.89
CA ARG A 389 -16.90 5.69 5.30
C ARG A 389 -16.40 6.70 6.32
N GLU A 390 -17.20 7.71 6.57
CA GLU A 390 -16.92 8.71 7.60
C GLU A 390 -17.03 8.10 9.00
N GLY A 391 -16.18 8.54 9.92
CA GLY A 391 -16.15 8.05 11.29
C GLY A 391 -15.54 6.67 11.47
N ASP A 392 -14.91 6.14 10.42
CA ASP A 392 -14.22 4.88 10.44
C ASP A 392 -12.93 4.97 11.26
N THR A 393 -12.63 3.95 12.05
CA THR A 393 -11.46 3.94 12.94
C THR A 393 -10.49 2.80 12.64
N ASN A 394 -11.01 1.65 12.28
CA ASN A 394 -10.23 0.48 11.80
C ASN A 394 -11.18 -0.59 11.26
N SER A 395 -10.65 -1.54 10.49
CA SER A 395 -11.44 -2.63 9.91
C SER A 395 -12.02 -3.56 10.96
N TYR A 396 -11.33 -3.81 12.06
CA TYR A 396 -11.77 -4.75 13.09
C TYR A 396 -13.15 -4.40 13.66
N HIS A 397 -13.37 -3.13 13.99
CA HIS A 397 -14.66 -2.68 14.52
C HIS A 397 -15.69 -2.35 13.46
N ALA A 398 -15.27 -2.08 12.22
CA ALA A 398 -16.10 -1.62 11.11
C ALA A 398 -17.12 -0.53 11.57
N GLN A 399 -16.58 0.46 12.28
CA GLN A 399 -17.35 1.59 12.81
C GLN A 399 -17.64 2.62 11.71
N GLY A 400 -18.31 3.67 12.09
CA GLY A 400 -18.75 4.70 11.14
C GLY A 400 -20.09 4.36 10.50
N ASN A 401 -20.59 5.28 9.70
CA ASN A 401 -21.91 5.16 9.06
C ASN A 401 -21.74 4.81 7.58
N THR A 402 -22.05 3.57 7.20
CA THR A 402 -21.99 3.13 5.80
C THR A 402 -22.86 3.99 4.87
N ARG A 403 -23.94 4.59 5.38
CA ARG A 403 -24.81 5.48 4.62
C ARG A 403 -24.13 6.78 4.17
N THR A 404 -22.98 7.14 4.74
CA THR A 404 -22.17 8.31 4.35
C THR A 404 -20.92 7.95 3.55
N ALA A 405 -20.82 6.72 3.02
CA ALA A 405 -19.62 6.24 2.32
C ALA A 405 -19.34 6.95 0.99
N PHE A 406 -20.38 7.48 0.33
CA PHE A 406 -20.24 8.08 -0.98
C PHE A 406 -19.55 9.46 -0.96
N LEU A 407 -18.68 9.67 -1.97
CA LEU A 407 -17.98 10.93 -2.18
C LEU A 407 -18.52 11.63 -3.44
N SER A 408 -18.85 12.89 -3.31
CA SER A 408 -19.22 13.74 -4.44
C SER A 408 -19.17 15.21 -4.02
N LYS A 409 -19.21 16.11 -5.00
CA LYS A 409 -19.33 17.54 -4.75
C LYS A 409 -20.63 17.86 -4.00
N GLU A 410 -21.71 17.19 -4.32
CA GLU A 410 -23.05 17.37 -3.72
C GLU A 410 -23.10 16.89 -2.27
N SER A 411 -22.36 15.83 -1.92
CA SER A 411 -22.26 15.35 -0.53
C SER A 411 -21.38 16.25 0.35
N GLY A 412 -20.57 17.13 -0.27
CA GLY A 412 -19.55 17.92 0.43
C GLY A 412 -18.31 17.11 0.84
N ARG A 413 -18.27 15.81 0.56
CA ARG A 413 -17.15 14.91 0.82
C ARG A 413 -16.46 14.60 -0.51
N THR A 414 -15.32 15.27 -0.78
CA THR A 414 -14.61 15.22 -2.07
C THR A 414 -13.24 14.56 -1.99
N SER A 415 -12.88 14.02 -0.83
CA SER A 415 -11.60 13.35 -0.66
C SER A 415 -11.63 12.26 0.40
N ILE A 416 -10.76 11.28 0.24
CA ILE A 416 -10.47 10.21 1.20
C ILE A 416 -9.03 9.72 0.99
N GLY A 417 -8.38 9.29 2.07
CA GLY A 417 -7.02 8.76 2.02
C GLY A 417 -5.96 9.73 2.52
N SER A 418 -4.74 9.26 2.66
CA SER A 418 -3.56 10.05 3.02
C SER A 418 -2.32 9.43 2.40
N VAL A 419 -1.41 10.26 1.91
CA VAL A 419 -0.06 9.85 1.49
C VAL A 419 0.94 9.86 2.65
N ASP A 420 0.56 10.42 3.80
CA ASP A 420 1.40 10.45 5.01
C ASP A 420 1.35 9.09 5.71
N LEU A 421 2.48 8.38 5.70
CA LEU A 421 2.66 7.09 6.37
C LEU A 421 3.20 7.22 7.80
N SER A 422 3.52 8.44 8.27
CA SER A 422 4.14 8.68 9.58
C SER A 422 3.21 8.43 10.76
N GLY A 423 1.89 8.40 10.53
CA GLY A 423 0.85 8.22 11.55
C GLY A 423 0.20 6.84 11.50
N LYS A 424 0.19 6.13 12.61
CA LYS A 424 -0.76 5.03 12.78
C LYS A 424 -2.15 5.62 12.79
N PHE A 425 -2.92 5.31 11.74
CA PHE A 425 -4.34 5.59 11.66
C PHE A 425 -4.71 7.10 11.67
N VAL A 426 -4.86 7.66 10.49
CA VAL A 426 -5.46 8.98 10.30
C VAL A 426 -6.95 8.77 9.99
N SER A 427 -7.83 9.46 10.71
CA SER A 427 -9.27 9.52 10.36
C SER A 427 -9.40 9.87 8.87
N ASN A 428 -10.28 9.12 8.15
CA ASN A 428 -10.48 9.28 6.71
C ASN A 428 -9.32 8.77 5.82
N SER A 429 -8.46 7.86 6.30
CA SER A 429 -7.44 7.21 5.48
C SER A 429 -7.97 5.96 4.78
N LEU A 430 -7.31 5.57 3.68
CA LEU A 430 -7.47 4.25 3.06
C LEU A 430 -6.44 3.31 3.70
N PHE A 431 -6.90 2.34 4.47
CA PHE A 431 -6.03 1.45 5.25
C PHE A 431 -6.20 -0.02 4.86
N PHE A 432 -5.15 -0.80 5.06
CA PHE A 432 -5.17 -2.26 4.97
C PHE A 432 -5.88 -2.87 6.18
N ASP A 433 -6.17 -4.16 6.14
CA ASP A 433 -6.78 -4.85 7.28
C ASP A 433 -5.91 -4.80 8.54
N SER A 434 -4.60 -4.73 8.39
CA SER A 434 -3.64 -4.48 9.48
C SER A 434 -3.84 -3.14 10.21
N GLY A 435 -4.58 -2.20 9.60
CA GLY A 435 -4.72 -0.81 10.06
C GLY A 435 -3.64 0.14 9.56
N GLU A 436 -2.69 -0.35 8.75
CA GLU A 436 -1.66 0.49 8.14
C GLU A 436 -2.23 1.29 6.98
N ASN A 437 -1.74 2.54 6.82
CA ASN A 437 -2.16 3.40 5.73
C ASN A 437 -1.64 2.88 4.39
N SER A 438 -2.49 2.89 3.37
CA SER A 438 -2.13 2.44 2.03
C SER A 438 -1.27 3.42 1.23
N GLY A 439 -1.13 4.67 1.69
CA GLY A 439 -0.45 5.71 0.94
C GLY A 439 -1.20 6.18 -0.31
N ILE A 440 -2.51 5.94 -0.39
CA ILE A 440 -3.36 6.37 -1.51
C ILE A 440 -4.28 7.49 -1.05
N VAL A 441 -4.40 8.54 -1.89
CA VAL A 441 -5.40 9.60 -1.76
C VAL A 441 -6.27 9.64 -2.99
N ILE A 442 -7.58 9.64 -2.78
CA ILE A 442 -8.58 10.00 -3.77
C ILE A 442 -9.09 11.39 -3.39
N SER A 443 -9.02 12.35 -4.32
CA SER A 443 -9.35 13.76 -4.08
C SER A 443 -10.02 14.41 -5.29
N GLU A 444 -10.42 15.67 -5.14
CA GLU A 444 -11.04 16.45 -6.22
C GLU A 444 -12.23 15.72 -6.86
N VAL A 445 -13.00 14.98 -6.04
CA VAL A 445 -14.17 14.24 -6.55
C VAL A 445 -15.21 15.22 -7.08
N GLY A 446 -15.62 15.00 -8.32
CA GLY A 446 -16.54 15.87 -9.08
C GLY A 446 -18.01 15.75 -8.68
N SER A 447 -18.88 16.27 -9.54
CA SER A 447 -20.33 16.18 -9.40
C SER A 447 -20.86 14.79 -9.71
N SER A 448 -21.81 14.32 -8.91
CA SER A 448 -22.54 13.06 -9.13
C SER A 448 -23.83 13.21 -9.94
N ASN A 449 -24.14 14.43 -10.44
CA ASN A 449 -25.37 14.69 -11.18
C ASN A 449 -25.35 14.21 -12.63
N GLY A 450 -24.15 13.97 -13.18
CA GLY A 450 -23.98 13.47 -14.57
C GLY A 450 -23.92 11.94 -14.64
N ASP A 451 -23.72 11.42 -15.85
CA ASP A 451 -23.50 9.99 -16.09
C ASP A 451 -22.05 9.57 -15.84
N GLU A 452 -21.19 10.54 -15.58
CA GLU A 452 -19.78 10.37 -15.28
C GLU A 452 -19.39 11.17 -14.04
N ILE A 453 -18.38 10.66 -13.32
CA ILE A 453 -17.76 11.36 -12.21
C ILE A 453 -16.25 11.37 -12.39
N SER A 454 -15.62 12.52 -12.16
CA SER A 454 -14.16 12.67 -12.17
C SER A 454 -13.59 12.65 -10.77
N PHE A 455 -12.37 12.18 -10.63
CA PHE A 455 -11.61 12.20 -9.37
C PHE A 455 -10.12 12.12 -9.65
N LYS A 456 -9.30 12.55 -8.70
CA LYS A 456 -7.85 12.49 -8.75
C LYS A 456 -7.33 11.42 -7.81
N VAL A 457 -6.38 10.64 -8.26
CA VAL A 457 -5.63 9.68 -7.43
C VAL A 457 -4.21 10.19 -7.28
N THR A 458 -3.69 10.12 -6.06
CA THR A 458 -2.30 10.41 -5.72
C THR A 458 -1.78 9.26 -4.87
N PHE A 459 -0.61 8.76 -5.22
CA PHE A 459 0.08 7.73 -4.45
C PHE A 459 1.11 8.37 -3.53
N HIS A 460 1.32 7.76 -2.36
CA HIS A 460 2.53 7.97 -1.60
C HIS A 460 3.70 7.65 -2.53
N LYS A 461 4.51 8.66 -2.79
CA LYS A 461 5.84 8.40 -3.33
C LYS A 461 6.66 8.00 -2.13
N GLU A 462 7.14 6.76 -2.08
CA GLU A 462 8.24 6.47 -1.18
C GLU A 462 9.25 7.60 -1.40
N SER A 463 9.45 8.47 -0.42
CA SER A 463 10.76 9.03 -0.21
C SER A 463 11.62 7.77 -0.10
N GLU A 464 12.47 7.49 -1.12
CA GLU A 464 13.44 6.39 -1.01
C GLU A 464 13.99 6.53 0.40
N ASP A 465 13.73 5.55 1.27
CA ASP A 465 14.02 5.66 2.69
C ASP A 465 15.47 6.08 2.81
N VAL A 466 15.70 7.28 3.37
CA VAL A 466 17.07 7.79 3.50
C VAL A 466 17.81 6.81 4.37
N GLU A 467 18.74 6.09 3.78
CA GLU A 467 19.55 5.12 4.49
C GLU A 467 20.52 5.84 5.43
N PHE A 468 20.37 5.62 6.72
CA PHE A 468 21.26 6.15 7.75
C PHE A 468 22.25 5.07 8.17
N LYS A 469 23.53 5.31 7.86
CA LYS A 469 24.62 4.41 8.19
C LYS A 469 25.67 5.13 9.06
N SER A 470 26.26 4.43 10.03
CA SER A 470 27.33 4.94 10.85
C SER A 470 28.59 4.13 10.64
N ILE A 471 29.68 4.80 10.23
CA ILE A 471 31.01 4.20 10.05
C ILE A 471 31.94 4.80 11.11
N ILE A 472 32.03 4.12 12.24
CA ILE A 472 32.72 4.59 13.43
C ILE A 472 33.70 3.53 13.90
N GLY A 473 34.99 3.89 13.97
CA GLY A 473 36.03 3.09 14.59
C GLY A 473 36.26 3.45 16.05
N LYS A 474 37.06 2.65 16.77
CA LYS A 474 37.49 2.95 18.14
C LYS A 474 38.43 4.15 18.20
N ASP A 475 39.11 4.41 17.11
CA ASP A 475 40.00 5.55 16.88
C ASP A 475 39.96 5.92 15.39
N ARG A 476 40.64 7.05 15.03
CA ARG A 476 40.72 7.53 13.65
C ARG A 476 41.31 6.54 12.66
N TYR A 477 42.25 5.69 13.10
CA TYR A 477 42.88 4.68 12.25
C TYR A 477 41.87 3.60 11.89
N GLU A 478 41.08 3.16 12.86
CA GLU A 478 40.02 2.17 12.63
C GLU A 478 38.85 2.76 11.83
N THR A 479 38.51 4.06 12.04
CA THR A 479 37.49 4.72 11.20
C THR A 479 37.91 4.72 9.73
N ALA A 480 39.16 5.10 9.41
CA ALA A 480 39.69 5.07 8.05
C ALA A 480 39.69 3.65 7.44
N VAL A 481 40.02 2.64 8.24
CA VAL A 481 39.94 1.23 7.81
C VAL A 481 38.51 0.82 7.52
N LYS A 482 37.56 1.09 8.40
CA LYS A 482 36.14 0.78 8.18
C LYS A 482 35.53 1.47 6.97
N LEU A 483 35.93 2.72 6.70
CA LEU A 483 35.57 3.43 5.48
C LEU A 483 36.08 2.70 4.24
N SER A 484 37.31 2.21 4.28
CA SER A 484 37.90 1.41 3.21
C SER A 484 37.20 0.05 3.06
N GLU A 485 36.96 -0.66 4.15
CA GLU A 485 36.21 -1.95 4.16
C GLU A 485 34.81 -1.82 3.57
N ASP A 486 34.15 -0.70 3.82
CA ASP A 486 32.81 -0.41 3.34
C ASP A 486 32.74 -0.12 1.83
N SER A 487 33.76 0.49 1.27
CA SER A 487 33.68 1.09 -0.06
C SER A 487 34.65 0.48 -1.08
N PHE A 488 35.64 -0.30 -0.65
CA PHE A 488 36.64 -0.90 -1.53
C PHE A 488 36.73 -2.43 -1.33
N GLU A 489 36.27 -3.19 -2.28
CA GLU A 489 36.55 -4.64 -2.31
C GLU A 489 38.03 -4.90 -2.60
N SER A 490 38.61 -4.15 -3.53
CA SER A 490 40.04 -4.18 -3.91
C SER A 490 40.50 -2.82 -4.37
N SER A 491 41.77 -2.51 -4.21
CA SER A 491 42.40 -1.32 -4.79
C SER A 491 43.89 -1.57 -5.01
N ASN A 492 44.38 -1.25 -6.21
CA ASN A 492 45.81 -1.40 -6.52
C ASN A 492 46.72 -0.41 -5.77
N SER A 493 46.15 0.67 -5.24
CA SER A 493 46.86 1.78 -4.59
C SER A 493 46.23 2.16 -3.26
N VAL A 494 47.08 2.60 -2.32
CA VAL A 494 46.67 3.19 -1.03
C VAL A 494 47.40 4.50 -0.86
N ILE A 495 46.68 5.51 -0.35
CA ILE A 495 47.25 6.74 0.13
C ILE A 495 47.45 6.65 1.64
N LEU A 496 48.69 6.90 2.11
CA LEU A 496 48.99 6.85 3.54
C LEU A 496 49.36 8.25 4.07
N VAL A 497 48.52 8.72 5.03
CA VAL A 497 48.64 10.05 5.64
C VAL A 497 48.87 9.94 7.15
N ASN A 498 49.57 10.89 7.75
CA ASN A 498 49.70 10.89 9.21
C ASN A 498 48.38 11.30 9.88
N GLY A 499 47.81 10.41 10.71
CA GLY A 499 46.54 10.65 11.39
C GLY A 499 46.55 11.76 12.46
N LEU A 500 47.73 12.27 12.84
CA LEU A 500 47.89 13.35 13.84
C LEU A 500 48.38 14.66 13.22
N ALA A 501 48.77 14.66 11.93
CA ALA A 501 49.30 15.81 11.23
C ALA A 501 48.70 15.87 9.83
N LEU A 502 47.50 16.44 9.71
CA LEU A 502 46.67 16.39 8.51
C LEU A 502 47.15 17.36 7.42
N ALA A 503 47.93 18.37 7.78
CA ALA A 503 48.29 19.49 6.91
C ALA A 503 48.81 19.08 5.52
N ASP A 504 49.65 18.05 5.45
CA ASP A 504 50.15 17.52 4.18
C ASP A 504 49.11 16.75 3.39
N GLY A 505 48.11 16.15 4.07
CA GLY A 505 47.03 15.36 3.46
C GLY A 505 45.90 16.20 2.86
N LEU A 506 45.78 17.49 3.18
CA LEU A 506 44.65 18.34 2.77
C LEU A 506 44.44 18.43 1.24
N ALA A 507 45.50 18.24 0.47
CA ALA A 507 45.46 18.35 -0.99
C ALA A 507 45.42 17.02 -1.74
N ILE A 508 45.35 15.88 -1.00
CA ILE A 508 45.56 14.56 -1.62
C ILE A 508 44.30 13.93 -2.23
N THR A 509 43.10 14.36 -1.81
CA THR A 509 41.83 13.73 -2.22
C THR A 509 41.63 13.64 -3.73
N PRO A 510 41.98 14.68 -4.55
CA PRO A 510 41.88 14.55 -6.02
C PRO A 510 42.74 13.44 -6.61
N LEU A 511 43.94 13.21 -6.11
CA LEU A 511 44.81 12.12 -6.53
C LEU A 511 44.28 10.76 -6.05
N ALA A 512 43.82 10.66 -4.81
CA ALA A 512 43.27 9.47 -4.22
C ALA A 512 42.03 9.00 -4.99
N SER A 513 41.13 9.92 -5.33
CA SER A 513 39.93 9.65 -6.12
C SER A 513 40.26 9.16 -7.54
N TYR A 514 41.19 9.83 -8.22
CA TYR A 514 41.64 9.45 -9.55
C TYR A 514 42.21 8.01 -9.58
N LEU A 515 42.96 7.64 -8.53
CA LEU A 515 43.55 6.31 -8.38
C LEU A 515 42.56 5.26 -7.87
N ASN A 516 41.34 5.63 -7.55
CA ASN A 516 40.36 4.82 -6.83
C ASN A 516 41.00 4.17 -5.59
N ALA A 517 41.69 4.97 -4.78
CA ALA A 517 42.51 4.53 -3.67
C ALA A 517 41.97 5.05 -2.32
N PRO A 518 41.81 4.19 -1.31
CA PRO A 518 41.45 4.64 0.03
C PRO A 518 42.56 5.50 0.65
N ILE A 519 42.16 6.51 1.44
CA ILE A 519 43.07 7.28 2.29
C ILE A 519 43.10 6.60 3.65
N LEU A 520 44.19 5.91 3.94
CA LEU A 520 44.45 5.24 5.22
C LEU A 520 45.39 6.07 6.10
N LEU A 521 45.31 5.86 7.39
CA LEU A 521 46.05 6.64 8.37
C LEU A 521 47.19 5.86 9.01
N SER A 522 48.32 6.54 9.26
CA SER A 522 49.48 6.03 9.95
C SER A 522 49.90 6.91 11.12
N ARG A 523 50.65 6.34 12.04
CA ARG A 523 51.45 7.11 13.01
C ARG A 523 52.74 7.54 12.36
N LYS A 524 53.46 8.48 13.00
CA LYS A 524 54.72 8.98 12.51
C LYS A 524 55.75 7.87 12.23
N ASP A 525 55.93 6.96 13.18
CA ASP A 525 57.00 5.95 13.19
C ASP A 525 56.55 4.51 13.02
N SER A 526 55.22 4.29 12.85
CA SER A 526 54.66 2.92 12.71
C SER A 526 53.29 2.95 11.99
N VAL A 527 53.03 1.96 11.20
CA VAL A 527 51.72 1.74 10.58
C VAL A 527 50.89 0.86 11.54
N PRO A 528 49.68 1.30 11.96
CA PRO A 528 48.84 0.48 12.81
C PRO A 528 48.53 -0.88 12.17
N GLU A 529 48.43 -1.93 12.98
CA GLU A 529 48.20 -3.30 12.51
C GLU A 529 46.94 -3.41 11.65
N LYS A 530 45.85 -2.71 12.07
CA LYS A 530 44.60 -2.69 11.29
C LYS A 530 44.79 -2.06 9.91
N THR A 531 45.56 -0.99 9.81
CA THR A 531 45.93 -0.35 8.54
C THR A 531 46.76 -1.32 7.66
N ILE A 532 47.68 -2.03 8.24
CA ILE A 532 48.45 -3.08 7.52
C ILE A 532 47.56 -4.19 7.00
N ASN A 533 46.60 -4.66 7.83
CA ASN A 533 45.69 -5.71 7.45
C ASN A 533 44.75 -5.25 6.33
N GLU A 534 44.32 -4.01 6.35
CA GLU A 534 43.49 -3.42 5.31
C GLU A 534 44.27 -3.29 3.97
N ILE A 535 45.49 -2.81 4.00
CA ILE A 535 46.36 -2.73 2.81
C ILE A 535 46.47 -4.13 2.15
N LYS A 536 46.61 -5.19 2.96
CA LYS A 536 46.62 -6.56 2.47
C LYS A 536 45.27 -7.03 1.95
N ARG A 537 44.17 -6.72 2.66
CA ARG A 537 42.81 -7.14 2.31
C ARG A 537 42.44 -6.68 0.91
N ILE A 538 42.70 -5.40 0.61
CA ILE A 538 42.35 -4.78 -0.68
C ILE A 538 43.36 -5.14 -1.79
N GLY A 539 44.41 -5.84 -1.49
CA GLY A 539 45.41 -6.29 -2.45
C GLY A 539 46.30 -5.18 -3.04
N ALA A 540 46.57 -4.12 -2.27
CA ALA A 540 47.32 -2.99 -2.76
C ALA A 540 48.78 -3.35 -3.05
N GLU A 541 49.26 -3.00 -4.25
CA GLU A 541 50.68 -3.14 -4.65
C GLU A 541 51.45 -1.83 -4.51
N ASN A 542 50.75 -0.70 -4.54
CA ASN A 542 51.32 0.66 -4.51
C ASN A 542 50.90 1.40 -3.25
N VAL A 543 51.80 2.04 -2.57
CA VAL A 543 51.51 2.96 -1.46
C VAL A 543 52.13 4.33 -1.73
N ILE A 544 51.29 5.37 -1.69
CA ILE A 544 51.73 6.75 -1.78
C ILE A 544 51.74 7.32 -0.37
N ILE A 545 52.93 7.61 0.13
CA ILE A 545 53.14 8.31 1.43
C ILE A 545 53.10 9.81 1.22
N VAL A 546 52.25 10.51 1.98
CA VAL A 546 52.05 11.96 1.85
C VAL A 546 52.72 12.67 3.05
N GLY A 547 53.59 13.58 2.74
CA GLY A 547 54.35 14.34 3.72
C GLY A 547 55.79 13.90 3.93
N GLY A 548 56.64 14.81 4.47
CA GLY A 548 58.05 14.59 4.70
C GLY A 548 58.37 13.64 5.85
N GLU A 549 59.68 13.34 6.04
CA GLU A 549 60.17 12.41 7.08
C GLU A 549 59.82 12.86 8.51
N ALA A 550 59.69 14.16 8.72
CA ALA A 550 59.26 14.74 9.99
C ALA A 550 57.81 14.32 10.37
N VAL A 551 56.96 14.04 9.37
CA VAL A 551 55.56 13.67 9.50
C VAL A 551 55.35 12.17 9.46
N LEU A 552 55.97 11.46 8.49
CA LEU A 552 55.97 10.03 8.33
C LEU A 552 57.44 9.57 8.11
N SER A 553 58.06 8.98 9.14
CA SER A 553 59.47 8.61 9.11
C SER A 553 59.76 7.48 8.12
N ASN A 554 61.05 7.31 7.80
CA ASN A 554 61.51 6.23 6.92
C ASN A 554 61.29 4.82 7.50
N LYS A 555 60.94 4.66 8.77
CA LYS A 555 60.54 3.40 9.36
C LYS A 555 59.32 2.80 8.68
N ILE A 556 58.43 3.65 8.19
CA ILE A 556 57.20 3.24 7.47
C ILE A 556 57.55 2.44 6.22
N TYR A 557 58.60 2.79 5.47
CA TYR A 557 59.06 1.99 4.32
C TYR A 557 59.44 0.55 4.70
N SER A 558 60.12 0.43 5.85
CA SER A 558 60.52 -0.90 6.32
C SER A 558 59.35 -1.77 6.71
N GLU A 559 58.30 -1.17 7.29
CA GLU A 559 57.07 -1.87 7.68
C GLU A 559 56.28 -2.30 6.45
N LEU A 560 56.10 -1.39 5.48
CA LEU A 560 55.39 -1.71 4.24
C LEU A 560 56.10 -2.77 3.39
N ASN A 561 57.46 -2.70 3.31
CA ASN A 561 58.23 -3.71 2.62
C ASN A 561 58.09 -5.11 3.26
N LYS A 562 58.01 -5.21 4.59
CA LYS A 562 57.85 -6.48 5.32
C LYS A 562 56.50 -7.17 4.98
N VAL A 563 55.52 -6.41 4.54
CA VAL A 563 54.18 -6.90 4.19
C VAL A 563 54.00 -7.08 2.68
N GLY A 564 55.05 -6.91 1.90
CA GLY A 564 55.07 -7.24 0.48
C GLY A 564 54.75 -6.08 -0.47
N ILE A 565 54.63 -4.85 0.03
CA ILE A 565 54.45 -3.69 -0.83
C ILE A 565 55.70 -3.42 -1.62
N LYS A 566 55.61 -3.43 -2.95
CA LYS A 566 56.73 -3.29 -3.86
C LYS A 566 56.98 -1.85 -4.28
N ASN A 567 55.95 -1.09 -4.46
CA ASN A 567 56.01 0.26 -5.00
C ASN A 567 55.59 1.28 -3.92
N ILE A 568 56.58 1.95 -3.36
CA ILE A 568 56.31 3.00 -2.35
C ILE A 568 56.85 4.33 -2.89
N LYS A 569 55.93 5.27 -3.08
CA LYS A 569 56.18 6.63 -3.54
C LYS A 569 55.95 7.62 -2.40
N ARG A 570 56.84 8.58 -2.21
CA ARG A 570 56.61 9.70 -1.30
C ARG A 570 56.33 10.98 -2.10
N LEU A 571 55.24 11.68 -1.74
CA LEU A 571 54.94 13.03 -2.22
C LEU A 571 55.10 14.00 -1.02
N ALA A 572 56.10 14.87 -1.09
CA ALA A 572 56.46 15.77 0.00
C ALA A 572 57.23 16.98 -0.51
N GLY A 573 56.99 18.15 0.06
CA GLY A 573 57.79 19.35 -0.01
C GLY A 573 58.41 19.69 1.35
N ASN A 574 59.05 20.83 1.44
CA ASN A 574 59.65 21.31 2.70
C ASN A 574 58.61 21.80 3.72
N ASN A 575 57.40 22.06 3.24
CA ASN A 575 56.24 22.49 4.03
C ASN A 575 54.95 22.05 3.30
N ARG A 576 53.77 22.25 3.96
CA ARG A 576 52.46 21.85 3.43
C ARG A 576 52.11 22.47 2.08
N TYR A 577 52.58 23.71 1.81
CA TYR A 577 52.36 24.43 0.56
C TYR A 577 53.11 23.75 -0.58
N GLU A 578 54.40 23.42 -0.34
CA GLU A 578 55.19 22.70 -1.32
C GLU A 578 54.71 21.22 -1.47
N THR A 579 54.22 20.59 -0.39
CA THR A 579 53.61 19.26 -0.49
C THR A 579 52.38 19.26 -1.40
N SER A 580 51.48 20.27 -1.28
CA SER A 580 50.34 20.39 -2.18
C SER A 580 50.76 20.66 -3.64
N LEU A 581 51.83 21.43 -3.84
CA LEU A 581 52.38 21.65 -5.16
C LEU A 581 52.99 20.38 -5.77
N GLU A 582 53.72 19.57 -5.00
CA GLU A 582 54.28 18.29 -5.47
C GLU A 582 53.17 17.28 -5.81
N ILE A 583 52.04 17.27 -5.09
CA ILE A 583 50.85 16.48 -5.44
C ILE A 583 50.29 16.95 -6.78
N ALA A 584 50.09 18.28 -6.99
CA ALA A 584 49.58 18.82 -8.23
C ALA A 584 50.51 18.51 -9.43
N LYS A 585 51.84 18.69 -9.26
CA LYS A 585 52.83 18.33 -10.27
C LYS A 585 52.78 16.83 -10.62
N TYR A 586 52.57 15.99 -9.61
CA TYR A 586 52.48 14.55 -9.83
C TYR A 586 51.22 14.18 -10.61
N ILE A 587 50.09 14.84 -10.33
CA ILE A 587 48.85 14.71 -11.11
C ILE A 587 49.07 15.14 -12.56
N ASP A 588 49.59 16.34 -12.77
CA ASP A 588 49.81 16.93 -14.10
C ASP A 588 50.75 16.08 -14.97
N SER A 589 51.82 15.56 -14.39
CA SER A 589 52.84 14.79 -15.12
C SER A 589 52.48 13.35 -15.42
N ASN A 590 51.52 12.75 -14.69
CA ASN A 590 51.26 11.29 -14.78
C ASN A 590 49.83 10.96 -15.20
N TYR A 591 48.86 11.86 -15.03
CA TYR A 591 47.44 11.46 -15.17
C TYR A 591 46.64 12.38 -16.09
N TYR A 592 46.59 13.68 -15.87
CA TYR A 592 45.88 14.64 -16.70
C TYR A 592 46.43 16.05 -16.60
N ASN A 593 46.33 16.82 -17.68
CA ASN A 593 46.72 18.21 -17.71
C ASN A 593 45.77 19.03 -16.80
N ILE A 594 46.35 19.87 -15.95
CA ILE A 594 45.59 20.70 -15.02
C ILE A 594 45.09 21.95 -15.74
N GLU A 595 43.77 22.09 -15.83
CA GLU A 595 43.13 23.30 -16.41
C GLU A 595 42.46 24.16 -15.34
N ASP A 596 41.90 23.52 -14.30
CA ASP A 596 41.19 24.16 -13.19
C ASP A 596 41.83 23.76 -11.87
N ILE A 597 41.83 24.67 -10.90
CA ILE A 597 42.44 24.46 -9.58
C ILE A 597 41.55 25.01 -8.45
N VAL A 598 41.78 24.50 -7.26
CA VAL A 598 41.28 25.10 -6.01
C VAL A 598 42.45 25.65 -5.23
N VAL A 599 42.30 26.86 -4.71
CA VAL A 599 43.26 27.46 -3.78
C VAL A 599 42.62 27.60 -2.41
N SER A 600 43.22 27.02 -1.37
CA SER A 600 42.76 27.09 0.01
C SER A 600 43.89 27.46 0.96
N ASN A 601 43.55 28.00 2.14
CA ASN A 601 44.55 28.33 3.15
C ASN A 601 45.10 27.06 3.81
N GLY A 602 46.41 26.93 3.81
CA GLY A 602 47.08 25.78 4.43
C GLY A 602 47.05 25.77 5.97
N LEU A 603 46.63 26.84 6.62
CA LEU A 603 46.47 26.94 8.09
C LEU A 603 45.03 26.79 8.56
N THR A 604 44.02 26.89 7.64
CA THR A 604 42.61 26.69 7.92
C THR A 604 42.16 25.41 7.25
N GLU A 605 42.37 24.27 7.90
CA GLU A 605 42.18 22.94 7.35
C GLU A 605 40.73 22.70 6.88
N ALA A 606 39.75 23.34 7.52
CA ALA A 606 38.34 23.15 7.23
C ALA A 606 37.91 23.63 5.83
N ASP A 607 38.51 24.70 5.33
CA ASP A 607 38.21 25.23 4.01
C ASP A 607 38.63 24.25 2.91
N ALA A 608 39.84 23.67 3.03
CA ALA A 608 40.32 22.63 2.13
C ALA A 608 39.45 21.36 2.19
N MET A 609 38.99 20.94 3.40
CA MET A 609 38.14 19.77 3.57
C MET A 609 36.72 20.00 3.03
N SER A 610 36.20 21.22 3.08
CA SER A 610 34.89 21.57 2.53
C SER A 610 34.78 21.33 1.03
N ILE A 611 35.86 21.50 0.28
CA ILE A 611 35.90 21.34 -1.17
C ILE A 611 36.51 20.01 -1.63
N ALA A 612 37.12 19.22 -0.73
CA ALA A 612 37.98 18.10 -1.12
C ALA A 612 37.30 17.06 -2.00
N SER A 613 36.09 16.61 -1.65
CA SER A 613 35.34 15.62 -2.44
C SER A 613 34.87 16.17 -3.79
N ILE A 614 34.46 17.43 -3.81
CA ILE A 614 34.03 18.15 -5.01
C ILE A 614 35.25 18.41 -5.92
N ALA A 615 36.36 18.92 -5.37
CA ALA A 615 37.58 19.14 -6.12
C ALA A 615 38.10 17.85 -6.77
N ALA A 616 37.92 16.71 -6.10
CA ALA A 616 38.27 15.41 -6.61
C ALA A 616 37.37 14.98 -7.78
N ARG A 617 36.08 15.17 -7.66
CA ARG A 617 35.07 14.86 -8.71
C ARG A 617 35.30 15.71 -9.95
N GLU A 618 35.54 17.03 -9.74
CA GLU A 618 35.79 17.98 -10.81
C GLU A 618 37.24 17.97 -11.33
N LYS A 619 38.07 17.05 -10.88
CA LYS A 619 39.51 16.95 -11.27
C LYS A 619 40.30 18.23 -11.04
N MET A 620 40.00 18.95 -9.97
CA MET A 620 40.68 20.17 -9.58
C MET A 620 41.72 19.88 -8.49
N PRO A 621 43.04 19.94 -8.73
CA PRO A 621 44.03 19.87 -7.67
C PRO A 621 43.89 21.02 -6.66
N ILE A 622 44.15 20.68 -5.38
CA ILE A 622 44.07 21.67 -4.29
C ILE A 622 45.47 22.23 -4.06
N ILE A 623 45.66 23.51 -4.26
CA ILE A 623 46.89 24.26 -3.97
C ILE A 623 46.72 24.95 -2.63
N LEU A 624 47.60 24.67 -1.69
CA LEU A 624 47.61 25.37 -0.41
C LEU A 624 48.41 26.66 -0.50
N SER A 625 47.86 27.72 0.09
CA SER A 625 48.47 29.05 0.14
C SER A 625 48.57 29.54 1.58
N ASN A 626 49.50 30.47 1.85
CA ASN A 626 49.40 31.25 3.07
C ASN A 626 48.32 32.34 2.91
N SER A 627 47.96 33.03 4.00
CA SER A 627 46.85 33.97 3.99
C SER A 627 47.09 35.22 3.13
N LYS A 628 48.35 35.60 2.86
CA LYS A 628 48.69 36.88 2.22
C LYS A 628 49.03 36.76 0.74
N GLU A 629 49.69 35.67 0.35
CA GLU A 629 50.18 35.45 -1.00
C GLU A 629 50.44 33.97 -1.30
N LEU A 630 50.37 33.56 -2.56
CA LEU A 630 50.83 32.26 -2.98
C LEU A 630 52.33 32.08 -2.72
N GLU A 631 52.71 30.88 -2.29
CA GLU A 631 54.13 30.54 -2.24
C GLU A 631 54.77 30.73 -3.62
N LYS A 632 55.97 31.31 -3.64
CA LYS A 632 56.68 31.65 -4.86
C LYS A 632 56.89 30.42 -5.79
N SER A 633 57.13 29.26 -5.21
CA SER A 633 57.28 28.01 -5.95
C SER A 633 55.97 27.62 -6.64
N SER A 634 54.83 27.75 -5.94
CA SER A 634 53.51 27.45 -6.49
C SER A 634 53.10 28.43 -7.59
N TYR A 635 53.28 29.76 -7.35
CA TYR A 635 53.00 30.76 -8.36
C TYR A 635 53.80 30.56 -9.65
N ASN A 636 55.13 30.33 -9.53
CA ASN A 636 56.01 30.15 -10.69
C ASN A 636 55.67 28.90 -11.49
N TRP A 637 55.24 27.82 -10.84
CA TRP A 637 54.84 26.61 -11.56
C TRP A 637 53.49 26.79 -12.22
N LEU A 638 52.48 27.31 -11.51
CA LEU A 638 51.13 27.52 -12.00
C LEU A 638 51.07 28.46 -13.19
N LYS A 639 51.93 29.53 -13.19
CA LYS A 639 52.04 30.48 -14.30
C LYS A 639 52.42 29.83 -15.63
N ASN A 640 53.10 28.69 -15.59
CA ASN A 640 53.50 27.92 -16.78
C ASN A 640 52.49 26.82 -17.17
N GLN A 641 51.38 26.72 -16.46
CA GLN A 641 50.26 25.83 -16.82
C GLN A 641 49.24 26.60 -17.66
N ASN A 642 48.43 25.88 -18.41
CA ASN A 642 47.31 26.43 -19.20
C ASN A 642 46.02 26.51 -18.38
N LEU A 643 46.09 27.21 -17.23
CA LEU A 643 44.97 27.32 -16.33
C LEU A 643 43.81 28.08 -16.95
N LYS A 644 42.64 27.47 -16.97
CA LYS A 644 41.38 28.09 -17.40
C LYS A 644 40.69 28.81 -16.28
N ASN A 645 40.50 28.16 -15.15
CA ASN A 645 39.70 28.65 -14.05
C ASN A 645 40.33 28.29 -12.69
N ALA A 646 39.87 28.97 -11.62
CA ALA A 646 40.25 28.67 -10.26
C ALA A 646 39.16 29.10 -9.27
N TYR A 647 39.10 28.39 -8.14
CA TYR A 647 38.22 28.75 -7.02
C TYR A 647 39.04 29.04 -5.78
N ILE A 648 38.73 30.15 -5.10
CA ILE A 648 39.39 30.58 -3.86
C ILE A 648 38.48 30.21 -2.68
N ILE A 649 38.86 29.21 -1.89
CA ILE A 649 38.04 28.70 -0.78
C ILE A 649 38.50 29.30 0.54
N GLY A 650 37.61 30.07 1.14
CA GLY A 650 37.79 30.83 2.37
C GLY A 650 37.55 32.31 2.19
N GLY A 651 37.16 32.99 3.28
CA GLY A 651 36.93 34.41 3.32
C GLY A 651 38.23 35.23 3.18
N GLU A 652 38.15 36.57 3.07
CA GLU A 652 39.31 37.47 2.90
C GLU A 652 40.30 37.38 4.04
N THR A 653 39.86 37.03 5.25
CA THR A 653 40.74 36.83 6.40
C THR A 653 41.56 35.52 6.28
N ALA A 654 41.03 34.53 5.64
CA ALA A 654 41.71 33.26 5.37
C ALA A 654 42.66 33.37 4.19
N LEU A 655 42.22 33.98 3.09
CA LEU A 655 42.99 34.23 1.87
C LEU A 655 42.74 35.67 1.38
N SER A 656 43.76 36.53 1.45
CA SER A 656 43.67 37.93 1.08
C SER A 656 43.26 38.10 -0.41
N ASN A 657 42.81 39.32 -0.76
CA ASN A 657 42.56 39.65 -2.16
C ASN A 657 43.84 39.65 -3.01
N ASN A 658 45.04 39.77 -2.38
CA ASN A 658 46.29 39.58 -3.10
C ASN A 658 46.44 38.15 -3.65
N VAL A 659 46.05 37.12 -2.89
CA VAL A 659 46.06 35.74 -3.38
C VAL A 659 45.09 35.56 -4.57
N LEU A 660 43.87 36.10 -4.46
CA LEU A 660 42.89 36.08 -5.57
C LEU A 660 43.47 36.75 -6.81
N ASN A 661 44.06 37.96 -6.67
CA ASN A 661 44.62 38.70 -7.78
C ASN A 661 45.84 37.98 -8.42
N GLN A 662 46.69 37.35 -7.62
CA GLN A 662 47.80 36.54 -8.13
C GLN A 662 47.28 35.36 -8.99
N VAL A 663 46.28 34.66 -8.51
CA VAL A 663 45.68 33.54 -9.25
C VAL A 663 44.94 34.03 -10.49
N ASN A 664 44.15 35.10 -10.39
CA ASN A 664 43.46 35.72 -11.53
C ASN A 664 44.43 36.16 -12.65
N SER A 665 45.66 36.54 -12.29
CA SER A 665 46.66 36.94 -13.28
C SER A 665 47.26 35.80 -14.10
N ILE A 666 47.00 34.55 -13.73
CA ILE A 666 47.53 33.33 -14.35
C ILE A 666 46.47 32.40 -14.89
N THR A 667 45.19 32.75 -14.73
CA THR A 667 44.04 32.01 -15.33
C THR A 667 43.59 32.75 -16.60
N SER A 668 43.07 32.00 -17.57
CA SER A 668 42.51 32.58 -18.81
C SER A 668 41.10 33.15 -18.64
N MET A 669 40.35 32.70 -17.64
CA MET A 669 39.04 33.22 -17.24
C MET A 669 39.23 34.22 -16.10
N ASP A 670 38.36 35.24 -16.02
CA ASP A 670 38.29 36.13 -14.86
C ASP A 670 37.65 35.41 -13.67
N ILE A 671 38.43 35.23 -12.62
CA ILE A 671 38.02 34.56 -11.39
C ILE A 671 37.67 35.52 -10.25
N SER A 672 37.53 36.82 -10.51
CA SER A 672 37.27 37.85 -9.48
C SER A 672 36.05 37.54 -8.61
N ASN A 673 35.09 36.77 -9.14
CA ASN A 673 33.86 36.33 -8.45
C ASN A 673 33.91 34.87 -7.97
N ASN A 674 35.05 34.19 -8.08
CA ASN A 674 35.18 32.76 -7.73
C ASN A 674 35.70 32.54 -6.29
N ARG A 675 35.50 33.51 -5.41
CA ARG A 675 35.73 33.32 -3.98
C ARG A 675 34.50 32.71 -3.34
N ILE A 676 34.69 31.62 -2.57
CA ILE A 676 33.65 30.92 -1.78
C ILE A 676 34.11 30.90 -0.33
N GLY A 677 33.46 31.68 0.53
CA GLY A 677 33.83 31.78 1.94
C GLY A 677 32.72 32.38 2.78
N GLY A 678 32.34 31.68 3.84
CA GLY A 678 31.35 32.09 4.81
C GLY A 678 31.94 32.71 6.08
N SER A 679 31.10 33.07 7.02
CA SER A 679 31.47 33.66 8.32
C SER A 679 32.22 32.68 9.22
N ASN A 680 32.06 31.38 9.00
CA ASN A 680 32.71 30.28 9.70
C ASN A 680 32.83 29.05 8.77
N ARG A 681 33.53 28.00 9.26
CA ARG A 681 33.77 26.76 8.48
C ARG A 681 32.49 26.04 7.99
N TYR A 682 31.42 26.12 8.75
CA TYR A 682 30.15 25.47 8.40
C TYR A 682 29.43 26.24 7.28
N GLU A 683 29.47 27.55 7.35
CA GLU A 683 28.95 28.43 6.29
C GLU A 683 29.80 28.32 5.00
N THR A 684 31.16 28.27 5.12
CA THR A 684 32.01 27.99 3.95
C THR A 684 31.67 26.65 3.32
N ASN A 685 31.49 25.60 4.13
CA ASN A 685 31.13 24.28 3.66
C ASN A 685 29.77 24.26 2.93
N ALA A 686 28.76 24.94 3.49
CA ALA A 686 27.46 25.11 2.88
C ALA A 686 27.55 25.80 1.51
N LEU A 687 28.22 26.96 1.45
CA LEU A 687 28.40 27.74 0.20
C LEU A 687 29.18 26.96 -0.88
N VAL A 688 30.15 26.16 -0.48
CA VAL A 688 30.88 25.28 -1.40
C VAL A 688 29.92 24.22 -2.00
N ILE A 689 29.09 23.59 -1.20
CA ILE A 689 28.15 22.60 -1.69
C ILE A 689 27.11 23.26 -2.62
N ASP A 690 26.54 24.39 -2.22
CA ASP A 690 25.57 25.14 -3.01
C ASP A 690 26.10 25.51 -4.41
N LYS A 691 27.37 25.90 -4.49
CA LYS A 691 28.03 26.28 -5.75
C LYS A 691 28.19 25.15 -6.74
N PHE A 692 28.34 23.90 -6.23
CA PHE A 692 28.65 22.72 -7.02
C PHE A 692 27.58 21.62 -6.89
N ILE A 693 26.39 22.00 -6.44
CA ILE A 693 25.27 21.06 -6.34
C ILE A 693 24.82 20.61 -7.73
N GLU A 694 24.58 19.31 -7.88
CA GLU A 694 24.08 18.69 -9.10
C GLU A 694 22.87 17.80 -8.80
N ASP A 695 22.00 17.61 -9.79
CA ASP A 695 20.76 16.83 -9.65
C ASP A 695 20.98 15.37 -9.26
N ASN A 696 22.18 14.83 -9.48
CA ASN A 696 22.55 13.43 -9.21
C ASN A 696 23.27 13.25 -7.84
N LEU A 697 23.32 14.28 -7.00
CA LEU A 697 23.90 14.19 -5.67
C LEU A 697 22.89 13.57 -4.70
N HIS A 698 23.21 12.38 -4.17
CA HIS A 698 22.28 11.61 -3.34
C HIS A 698 22.88 11.13 -2.01
N THR A 699 24.19 11.33 -1.79
CA THR A 699 24.87 10.83 -0.59
C THR A 699 25.52 11.95 0.20
N VAL A 700 25.24 12.00 1.49
CA VAL A 700 25.78 12.98 2.42
C VAL A 700 26.63 12.30 3.48
N TYR A 701 27.89 12.69 3.60
CA TYR A 701 28.81 12.23 4.62
C TYR A 701 28.90 13.26 5.73
N LEU A 702 28.46 12.89 6.93
CA LEU A 702 28.51 13.75 8.12
C LEU A 702 29.82 13.56 8.85
N SER A 703 30.59 14.60 9.01
CA SER A 703 31.85 14.58 9.76
C SER A 703 31.99 15.79 10.67
N LYS A 704 32.65 15.61 11.82
CA LYS A 704 32.87 16.71 12.75
C LYS A 704 33.74 17.83 12.13
N GLY A 705 33.24 19.07 12.18
CA GLY A 705 33.94 20.21 11.67
C GLY A 705 35.15 20.69 12.50
N LEU A 706 35.31 20.16 13.72
CA LEU A 706 36.45 20.44 14.61
C LEU A 706 37.53 19.35 14.58
N THR A 707 37.22 18.16 14.09
CA THR A 707 38.13 17.02 14.01
C THR A 707 38.13 16.44 12.60
N LEU A 708 38.88 17.05 11.70
CA LEU A 708 38.74 16.88 10.25
C LEU A 708 39.39 15.60 9.68
N VAL A 709 40.00 14.78 10.53
CA VAL A 709 40.68 13.56 10.08
C VAL A 709 39.72 12.51 9.46
N ASP A 710 38.51 12.45 9.98
CA ASP A 710 37.47 11.55 9.47
C ASP A 710 36.94 12.07 8.12
N ALA A 711 36.77 13.40 7.97
CA ALA A 711 36.44 14.05 6.70
C ALA A 711 37.51 13.77 5.62
N LEU A 712 38.79 13.83 5.98
CA LEU A 712 39.90 13.50 5.07
C LEU A 712 39.80 12.04 4.57
N ALA A 713 39.59 11.07 5.48
CA ALA A 713 39.47 9.68 5.13
C ALA A 713 38.24 9.39 4.25
N ALA A 714 37.15 10.14 4.46
CA ALA A 714 35.93 10.01 3.66
C ALA A 714 36.01 10.71 2.28
N GLY A 715 36.98 11.57 2.07
CA GLY A 715 37.07 12.44 0.88
C GLY A 715 36.98 11.72 -0.45
N THR A 716 37.75 10.62 -0.60
CA THR A 716 37.76 9.78 -1.81
C THR A 716 36.41 9.13 -2.02
N ILE A 717 35.87 8.54 -0.98
CA ILE A 717 34.62 7.79 -1.03
C ILE A 717 33.44 8.73 -1.37
N ALA A 718 33.43 9.92 -0.76
CA ALA A 718 32.43 10.92 -1.08
C ALA A 718 32.51 11.36 -2.55
N SER A 719 33.70 11.51 -3.11
CA SER A 719 33.85 11.89 -4.52
C SER A 719 33.44 10.80 -5.49
N THR A 720 33.75 9.52 -5.20
CA THR A 720 33.43 8.38 -6.08
C THR A 720 31.97 7.98 -6.02
N ASN A 721 31.30 8.21 -4.90
CA ASN A 721 29.86 7.92 -4.71
C ASN A 721 28.97 9.14 -5.02
N ASN A 722 29.49 10.11 -5.73
CA ASN A 722 28.78 11.35 -6.05
C ASN A 722 28.16 12.02 -4.82
N GLY A 723 28.91 12.03 -3.73
CA GLY A 723 28.49 12.56 -2.44
C GLY A 723 29.24 13.82 -2.04
N VAL A 724 28.78 14.44 -0.97
CA VAL A 724 29.40 15.61 -0.34
C VAL A 724 29.66 15.39 1.14
N ILE A 725 30.65 16.09 1.66
CA ILE A 725 30.96 16.07 3.09
C ILE A 725 30.36 17.31 3.74
N ILE A 726 29.44 17.07 4.68
CA ILE A 726 28.91 18.11 5.57
C ILE A 726 29.76 18.15 6.82
N LEU A 727 30.41 19.27 7.06
CA LEU A 727 31.13 19.54 8.31
C LEU A 727 30.09 19.89 9.40
N CYS A 728 30.02 19.11 10.44
CA CYS A 728 28.98 19.22 11.46
C CYS A 728 29.50 19.86 12.76
N ASN A 729 28.62 20.59 13.42
CA ASN A 729 28.66 20.92 14.83
C ASN A 729 27.55 20.12 15.54
N ASP A 730 27.09 20.56 16.71
CA ASP A 730 25.99 19.92 17.43
C ASP A 730 24.63 20.07 16.72
N ASN A 731 24.45 21.10 15.93
CA ASN A 731 23.28 21.37 15.09
C ASN A 731 23.72 21.82 13.70
N LEU A 732 22.85 21.72 12.69
CA LEU A 732 23.05 22.31 11.37
C LEU A 732 22.88 23.83 11.43
N THR A 733 23.67 24.56 10.61
CA THR A 733 23.38 25.96 10.35
C THR A 733 22.17 26.11 9.43
N GLU A 734 21.55 27.30 9.43
CA GLU A 734 20.39 27.55 8.54
C GLU A 734 20.77 27.40 7.05
N SER A 735 21.99 27.80 6.68
CA SER A 735 22.51 27.61 5.32
C SER A 735 22.64 26.11 4.98
N GLN A 736 23.11 25.28 5.92
CA GLN A 736 23.21 23.84 5.72
C GLN A 736 21.82 23.19 5.58
N LYS A 737 20.83 23.59 6.40
CA LYS A 737 19.45 23.12 6.31
C LYS A 737 18.84 23.48 4.95
N SER A 738 19.00 24.74 4.53
CA SER A 738 18.50 25.20 3.23
C SER A 738 19.07 24.38 2.08
N ILE A 739 20.36 24.09 2.08
CA ILE A 739 21.00 23.35 1.00
C ILE A 739 20.55 21.88 1.01
N LEU A 740 20.52 21.26 2.18
CA LEU A 740 20.09 19.86 2.32
C LEU A 740 18.64 19.66 1.86
N SER A 741 17.77 20.67 2.02
CA SER A 741 16.38 20.60 1.53
C SER A 741 16.24 20.64 0.00
N HIS A 742 17.29 21.04 -0.73
CA HIS A 742 17.31 21.04 -2.21
C HIS A 742 17.97 19.79 -2.80
N ILE A 743 18.57 18.94 -1.97
CA ILE A 743 19.24 17.71 -2.40
C ILE A 743 18.27 16.54 -2.22
N ASN A 744 18.10 15.72 -3.25
CA ASN A 744 17.39 14.43 -3.13
C ASN A 744 18.29 13.40 -2.43
N ILE A 745 18.36 13.48 -1.09
CA ILE A 745 19.26 12.66 -0.27
C ILE A 745 18.68 11.24 -0.17
N LYS A 746 19.48 10.25 -0.57
CA LYS A 746 19.17 8.82 -0.42
C LYS A 746 19.98 8.17 0.69
N ASN A 747 21.21 8.65 0.92
CA ASN A 747 22.10 8.06 1.91
C ASN A 747 22.70 9.16 2.80
N VAL A 748 22.66 8.94 4.12
CA VAL A 748 23.34 9.74 5.12
C VAL A 748 24.31 8.84 5.88
N ILE A 749 25.60 9.14 5.75
CA ILE A 749 26.67 8.32 6.35
C ILE A 749 27.36 9.14 7.43
N GLU A 750 27.22 8.76 8.68
CA GLU A 750 27.96 9.31 9.80
C GLU A 750 29.39 8.75 9.78
N VAL A 751 30.38 9.64 9.72
CA VAL A 751 31.80 9.28 9.67
C VAL A 751 32.51 9.75 10.94
N GLY A 752 33.04 8.77 11.68
CA GLY A 752 33.66 9.01 12.98
C GLY A 752 32.64 9.27 14.10
N GLY A 753 33.09 9.11 15.33
CA GLY A 753 32.20 9.18 16.48
C GLY A 753 31.92 10.60 16.96
N GLY A 754 30.74 10.74 17.64
CA GLY A 754 30.35 11.94 18.38
C GLY A 754 29.62 13.00 17.56
N ILE A 755 28.98 12.63 16.47
CA ILE A 755 27.90 13.38 15.86
C ILE A 755 26.70 13.38 16.80
N SER A 756 26.05 14.52 17.01
CA SER A 756 24.94 14.61 17.94
C SER A 756 23.69 13.90 17.41
N ARG A 757 22.91 13.28 18.29
CA ARG A 757 21.62 12.68 17.91
C ARG A 757 20.61 13.73 17.43
N ASN A 758 20.71 14.95 17.94
CA ASN A 758 19.88 16.06 17.50
C ASN A 758 20.12 16.39 16.03
N LEU A 759 21.39 16.41 15.60
CA LEU A 759 21.76 16.67 14.21
C LEU A 759 21.22 15.58 13.28
N VAL A 760 21.30 14.30 13.67
CA VAL A 760 20.72 13.20 12.91
C VAL A 760 19.19 13.35 12.79
N SER A 761 18.54 13.79 13.88
CA SER A 761 17.09 14.06 13.88
C SER A 761 16.73 15.27 13.01
N GLU A 762 17.55 16.33 13.00
CA GLU A 762 17.36 17.49 12.11
C GLU A 762 17.44 17.07 10.63
N ILE A 763 18.42 16.24 10.27
CA ILE A 763 18.55 15.75 8.89
C ILE A 763 17.36 14.88 8.51
N LYS A 764 16.94 13.98 9.39
CA LYS A 764 15.70 13.18 9.16
C LYS A 764 14.46 14.05 8.94
N GLY A 765 14.36 15.17 9.63
CA GLY A 765 13.26 16.12 9.45
C GLY A 765 13.34 16.95 8.16
N ILE A 766 14.52 17.03 7.53
CA ILE A 766 14.70 17.72 6.24
C ILE A 766 14.47 16.77 5.07
N THR A 767 14.79 15.49 5.24
CA THR A 767 14.75 14.46 4.19
C THR A 767 13.40 13.76 4.09
N ASN A 768 12.54 13.89 5.10
CA ASN A 768 11.14 13.47 5.09
C ASN A 768 10.24 14.61 4.61
#